data_7de6b932a10b9719ea2cc210d9025784
#
_entry.id   7de6b932a10b9719ea2cc210d9025784
#
_cell.length_a   1.000
_cell.length_b   1.000
_cell.length_c   1.000
_cell.angle_alpha   90.00
_cell.angle_beta   90.00
_cell.angle_gamma   90.00
#
_symmetry.space_group_name_H-M   'P 1'
#
loop_
_entity.id
_entity.type
_entity.pdbx_description
1 polymer ?
#
loop_
_entity_poly.entity_id
_entity_poly.type
_entity_poly.pdbx_seq_one_letter_code
_entity_poly.pdbx_strand_id
1 'polypeptide(L)'
;LYQALRSSLDAATAQEISSWTLIELKRFVLSQPEPEIQRIMPGLSSDVIGCLVKLMSNQELIAVGAKVFNPLPGSQIGARGYLGARIQPNSPTDHPDDIRWQVFNGFAYAVGDVVLGTNPVSSEPQSVLVVQQTLQDILHTFDLQDILPHCVLAHIHVQAQVEREHPGSTAVWFQSIAGSDSANATFDITLEQLVEYAKTKGGPFGLYFETGQGADFTNGHDHGYDMVLHESRKYGLARLLSHQYARANAWPGQPWVHVNDVAGFIGPEVFRTKQQLVRCCLEDIVMGKLHGLCLGLDVCATLHMDISMQDLDWCLEQLVPACPAYLMALPTKVDPMLGYLTTGFQDHVRLRERHNCRVNDRMWQFFQQLGVIDQDGKPTRHFGDPLWVYLQYRRRAQDNRTDQQIIQEGQQLMQQVGKRGVFLSSGYDQKPYELQPELASQIQHIYDDAKASLWAELSDEFLAGIPQAVFVSSRSTSRENYILRPASGEQLNDVSLQELTRLRQQYDSRYDVQIVVSDGLNALALMEPDQLNAFLEPLRQQLQDQGHRVAPETIVVRYGRVRAGYQIGQMLFGGLPGRRAIIHVIGERPGTGHRTFSAYFTCPEGKVWSNSGQVDHDQTRVVAGIAKSALSPPRAAEDVVRILDKMWNQK
;
A
#
# COMPACT_ATOMS: atom_id res chain seq x y z
N LEU A 1 23.75 2.40 -3.50
CA LEU A 1 22.89 3.31 -2.72
C LEU A 1 23.72 4.12 -1.70
N TYR A 2 24.43 3.51 -0.76
CA TYR A 2 25.16 4.21 0.31
C TYR A 2 26.13 5.29 -0.19
N GLN A 3 26.91 4.98 -1.23
CA GLN A 3 27.84 5.97 -1.83
C GLN A 3 27.09 7.15 -2.45
N ALA A 4 25.99 6.90 -3.14
CA ALA A 4 25.16 7.93 -3.74
C ALA A 4 24.55 8.87 -2.67
N LEU A 5 24.06 8.30 -1.56
CA LEU A 5 23.53 9.09 -0.45
C LEU A 5 24.61 9.99 0.17
N ARG A 6 25.81 9.47 0.41
CA ARG A 6 26.93 10.29 0.93
C ARG A 6 27.34 11.40 -0.04
N SER A 7 27.40 11.11 -1.33
CA SER A 7 27.77 12.08 -2.35
C SER A 7 26.71 13.17 -2.58
N SER A 8 25.49 12.96 -2.09
CA SER A 8 24.39 13.93 -2.19
C SER A 8 24.38 14.98 -1.06
N LEU A 9 25.22 14.83 -0.05
CA LEU A 9 25.31 15.77 1.07
C LEU A 9 25.95 17.08 0.65
N ASP A 10 25.55 18.17 1.32
CA ASP A 10 26.29 19.44 1.24
C ASP A 10 27.62 19.28 1.98
N ALA A 11 28.73 19.35 1.22
CA ALA A 11 30.03 19.05 1.74
C ALA A 11 30.51 20.07 2.79
N ALA A 12 30.14 21.35 2.64
CA ALA A 12 30.53 22.42 3.57
C ALA A 12 29.85 22.23 4.92
N THR A 13 28.53 21.99 4.91
CA THR A 13 27.75 21.73 6.11
C THR A 13 28.15 20.41 6.79
N ALA A 14 28.41 19.35 6.01
CA ALA A 14 28.89 18.08 6.54
C ALA A 14 30.24 18.22 7.23
N GLN A 15 31.16 19.02 6.67
CA GLN A 15 32.47 19.31 7.28
C GLN A 15 32.32 20.10 8.59
N GLU A 16 31.42 21.11 8.63
CA GLU A 16 31.15 21.90 9.84
C GLU A 16 30.75 21.03 11.03
N ILE A 17 29.86 20.07 10.81
CA ILE A 17 29.31 19.21 11.88
C ILE A 17 30.11 17.90 12.08
N SER A 18 31.16 17.66 11.31
CA SER A 18 31.90 16.37 11.29
C SER A 18 32.55 16.00 12.63
N SER A 19 32.84 16.98 13.46
CA SER A 19 33.42 16.78 14.80
C SER A 19 32.37 16.59 15.91
N TRP A 20 31.09 16.76 15.60
CA TRP A 20 30.04 16.65 16.62
C TRP A 20 29.77 15.19 16.98
N THR A 21 29.61 14.96 18.28
CA THR A 21 29.07 13.69 18.77
C THR A 21 27.56 13.65 18.57
N LEU A 22 26.97 12.45 18.53
CA LEU A 22 25.51 12.29 18.48
C LEU A 22 24.79 12.96 19.67
N ILE A 23 25.44 13.04 20.83
CA ILE A 23 24.87 13.72 22.02
C ILE A 23 24.85 15.24 21.81
N GLU A 24 25.88 15.81 21.23
CA GLU A 24 25.93 17.26 20.89
C GLU A 24 24.88 17.58 19.84
N LEU A 25 24.77 16.75 18.79
CA LEU A 25 23.74 16.90 17.75
C LEU A 25 22.32 16.79 18.37
N LYS A 26 22.09 15.82 19.24
CA LYS A 26 20.81 15.68 19.96
C LYS A 26 20.49 16.94 20.77
N ARG A 27 21.44 17.46 21.53
CA ARG A 27 21.26 18.70 22.30
C ARG A 27 20.95 19.89 21.37
N PHE A 28 21.65 19.97 20.24
CA PHE A 28 21.45 21.03 19.27
C PHE A 28 20.02 21.02 18.72
N VAL A 29 19.53 19.91 18.17
CA VAL A 29 18.17 19.85 17.58
C VAL A 29 17.06 20.02 18.63
N LEU A 30 17.32 19.69 19.90
CA LEU A 30 16.38 19.93 21.00
C LEU A 30 16.35 21.39 21.45
N SER A 31 17.49 22.08 21.46
CA SER A 31 17.61 23.45 22.01
C SER A 31 17.47 24.56 20.97
N GLN A 32 17.89 24.31 19.72
CA GLN A 32 17.91 25.37 18.71
C GLN A 32 16.54 25.59 18.04
N PRO A 33 16.30 26.81 17.52
CA PRO A 33 15.11 27.11 16.73
C PRO A 33 15.19 26.45 15.33
N GLU A 34 14.05 26.38 14.67
CA GLU A 34 13.90 25.74 13.34
C GLU A 34 14.94 26.21 12.29
N PRO A 35 15.22 27.52 12.09
CA PRO A 35 16.18 27.95 11.06
C PRO A 35 17.59 27.38 11.26
N GLU A 36 18.04 27.27 12.53
CA GLU A 36 19.35 26.71 12.83
C GLU A 36 19.40 25.20 12.58
N ILE A 37 18.30 24.49 12.85
CA ILE A 37 18.20 23.06 12.54
C ILE A 37 18.21 22.89 11.02
N GLN A 38 17.39 23.64 10.29
CA GLN A 38 17.32 23.58 8.82
C GLN A 38 18.67 23.88 8.16
N ARG A 39 19.48 24.75 8.75
CA ARG A 39 20.81 25.10 8.25
C ARG A 39 21.75 23.89 8.21
N ILE A 40 21.68 23.00 9.19
CA ILE A 40 22.58 21.83 9.25
C ILE A 40 22.02 20.59 8.54
N MET A 41 20.71 20.54 8.27
CA MET A 41 20.05 19.38 7.67
C MET A 41 20.70 18.89 6.36
N PRO A 42 21.14 19.76 5.42
CA PRO A 42 21.79 19.31 4.17
C PRO A 42 23.09 18.53 4.37
N GLY A 43 23.78 18.73 5.51
CA GLY A 43 25.01 18.02 5.86
C GLY A 43 24.79 16.73 6.66
N LEU A 44 23.58 16.47 7.15
CA LEU A 44 23.28 15.26 7.93
C LEU A 44 23.14 14.03 7.03
N SER A 45 23.96 13.01 7.28
CA SER A 45 23.80 11.72 6.60
C SER A 45 22.62 10.93 7.17
N SER A 46 22.05 10.05 6.36
CA SER A 46 20.95 9.20 6.78
C SER A 46 21.30 8.33 7.99
N ASP A 47 22.53 7.80 8.02
CA ASP A 47 22.98 6.97 9.15
C ASP A 47 23.08 7.77 10.45
N VAL A 48 23.54 9.04 10.38
CA VAL A 48 23.57 9.94 11.54
C VAL A 48 22.17 10.27 12.01
N ILE A 49 21.23 10.54 11.11
CA ILE A 49 19.83 10.82 11.47
C ILE A 49 19.19 9.59 12.10
N GLY A 50 19.35 8.39 11.53
CA GLY A 50 18.84 7.16 12.09
C GLY A 50 19.40 6.86 13.49
N CYS A 51 20.71 7.02 13.69
CA CYS A 51 21.32 6.88 15.02
C CYS A 51 20.81 7.95 16.02
N LEU A 52 20.60 9.16 15.56
CA LEU A 52 20.12 10.27 16.38
C LEU A 52 18.72 9.99 16.96
N VAL A 53 17.75 9.57 16.14
CA VAL A 53 16.37 9.32 16.59
C VAL A 53 16.30 8.16 17.57
N LYS A 54 17.15 7.15 17.43
CA LYS A 54 17.25 6.04 18.41
C LYS A 54 17.70 6.48 19.80
N LEU A 55 18.45 7.57 19.93
CA LEU A 55 18.88 8.15 21.21
C LEU A 55 17.82 9.04 21.86
N MET A 56 16.71 9.29 21.17
CA MET A 56 15.64 10.17 21.67
C MET A 56 14.51 9.37 22.35
N SER A 57 13.96 9.91 23.42
CA SER A 57 12.69 9.48 23.97
C SER A 57 11.53 9.92 23.06
N ASN A 58 10.34 9.34 23.23
CA ASN A 58 9.15 9.76 22.47
C ASN A 58 8.84 11.26 22.65
N GLN A 59 9.02 11.79 23.86
CA GLN A 59 8.81 13.22 24.14
C GLN A 59 9.82 14.10 23.41
N GLU A 60 11.08 13.68 23.30
CA GLU A 60 12.10 14.39 22.55
C GLU A 60 11.83 14.33 21.04
N LEU A 61 11.37 13.19 20.51
CA LEU A 61 10.94 13.07 19.12
C LEU A 61 9.76 13.99 18.81
N ILE A 62 8.75 14.04 19.67
CA ILE A 62 7.62 14.97 19.54
C ILE A 62 8.11 16.42 19.54
N ALA A 63 9.02 16.77 20.45
CA ALA A 63 9.56 18.14 20.56
C ALA A 63 10.32 18.58 19.30
N VAL A 64 11.09 17.69 18.65
CA VAL A 64 11.77 17.96 17.38
C VAL A 64 10.77 17.99 16.24
N GLY A 65 9.86 17.03 16.16
CA GLY A 65 8.81 16.96 15.12
C GLY A 65 7.95 18.22 15.09
N ALA A 66 7.53 18.73 16.25
CA ALA A 66 6.74 19.96 16.38
C ALA A 66 7.50 21.24 16.02
N LYS A 67 8.78 21.17 15.74
CA LYS A 67 9.67 22.30 15.51
C LYS A 67 10.07 22.46 14.03
N VAL A 68 10.28 21.35 13.32
CA VAL A 68 10.75 21.34 11.92
C VAL A 68 9.60 21.13 10.96
N PHE A 69 9.49 21.98 9.93
CA PHE A 69 8.45 21.93 8.92
C PHE A 69 9.02 22.03 7.52
N ASN A 70 8.58 21.14 6.63
CA ASN A 70 9.01 21.10 5.22
C ASN A 70 7.76 21.10 4.32
N PRO A 71 7.10 22.24 4.14
CA PRO A 71 5.88 22.30 3.34
C PRO A 71 6.17 22.01 1.86
N LEU A 72 5.21 21.38 1.19
CA LEU A 72 5.24 21.21 -0.25
C LEU A 72 5.19 22.59 -0.94
N PRO A 73 5.96 22.80 -2.01
CA PRO A 73 6.07 24.09 -2.68
C PRO A 73 4.73 24.63 -3.16
N GLY A 74 4.46 25.90 -2.86
CA GLY A 74 3.20 26.54 -3.25
C GLY A 74 1.97 26.07 -2.49
N SER A 75 2.14 25.31 -1.40
CA SER A 75 1.04 24.83 -0.56
C SER A 75 1.38 24.93 0.93
N GLN A 76 0.39 24.69 1.79
CA GLN A 76 0.58 24.62 3.24
C GLN A 76 0.68 23.16 3.75
N ILE A 77 0.69 22.18 2.87
CA ILE A 77 0.84 20.76 3.25
C ILE A 77 2.23 20.58 3.88
N GLY A 78 2.28 20.16 5.14
CA GLY A 78 3.51 20.07 5.93
C GLY A 78 3.92 21.36 6.65
N ALA A 79 3.13 22.44 6.56
CA ALA A 79 3.35 23.67 7.33
C ALA A 79 2.74 23.60 8.74
N ARG A 80 3.20 24.46 9.62
CA ARG A 80 2.67 24.58 10.99
C ARG A 80 1.19 24.98 10.98
N GLY A 81 0.36 24.27 11.75
CA GLY A 81 -1.07 24.52 11.87
C GLY A 81 -1.91 23.86 10.76
N TYR A 82 -1.29 23.00 9.94
CA TYR A 82 -1.97 22.24 8.91
C TYR A 82 -1.78 20.74 9.13
N LEU A 83 -2.85 19.97 8.88
CA LEU A 83 -2.83 18.51 8.89
C LEU A 83 -3.50 18.04 7.61
N GLY A 84 -2.72 17.60 6.64
CA GLY A 84 -3.18 17.12 5.35
C GLY A 84 -3.84 15.75 5.41
N ALA A 85 -4.52 15.39 4.33
CA ALA A 85 -5.14 14.08 4.16
C ALA A 85 -4.87 13.53 2.77
N ARG A 86 -4.31 12.32 2.69
CA ARG A 86 -4.23 11.51 1.48
C ARG A 86 -5.45 10.58 1.45
N ILE A 87 -6.40 10.82 0.56
CA ILE A 87 -7.51 9.87 0.38
C ILE A 87 -6.99 8.65 -0.37
N GLN A 88 -7.31 7.45 0.16
CA GLN A 88 -7.03 6.16 -0.48
C GLN A 88 -8.35 5.50 -0.90
N PRO A 89 -8.88 5.80 -2.08
CA PRO A 89 -10.15 5.27 -2.53
C PRO A 89 -9.99 3.88 -3.16
N ASN A 90 -9.54 2.91 -2.36
CA ASN A 90 -9.32 1.53 -2.81
C ASN A 90 -10.65 0.84 -3.17
N SER A 91 -10.62 0.05 -4.24
CA SER A 91 -11.74 -0.81 -4.65
C SER A 91 -11.26 -2.24 -4.80
N PRO A 92 -12.00 -3.24 -4.30
CA PRO A 92 -11.66 -4.66 -4.49
C PRO A 92 -11.59 -5.11 -5.96
N THR A 93 -12.10 -4.29 -6.89
CA THR A 93 -12.19 -4.62 -8.33
C THR A 93 -11.79 -3.47 -9.25
N ASP A 94 -11.12 -2.44 -8.76
CA ASP A 94 -10.82 -1.19 -9.49
C ASP A 94 -12.09 -0.51 -10.08
N HIS A 95 -13.25 -0.72 -9.45
CA HIS A 95 -14.52 -0.21 -9.98
C HIS A 95 -14.59 1.32 -9.88
N PRO A 96 -14.83 2.06 -10.99
CA PRO A 96 -14.84 3.52 -10.99
C PRO A 96 -15.78 4.16 -9.97
N ASP A 97 -16.97 3.58 -9.75
CA ASP A 97 -17.92 4.14 -8.77
C ASP A 97 -17.45 3.96 -7.33
N ASP A 98 -16.79 2.84 -6.99
CA ASP A 98 -16.21 2.64 -5.66
C ASP A 98 -15.18 3.72 -5.35
N ILE A 99 -14.35 4.05 -6.35
CA ILE A 99 -13.32 5.08 -6.26
C ILE A 99 -13.97 6.47 -6.13
N ARG A 100 -14.91 6.81 -7.02
CA ARG A 100 -15.59 8.13 -7.00
C ARG A 100 -16.31 8.39 -5.68
N TRP A 101 -17.08 7.42 -5.21
CA TRP A 101 -17.89 7.60 -4.01
C TRP A 101 -17.06 7.76 -2.74
N GLN A 102 -15.90 7.11 -2.65
CA GLN A 102 -14.97 7.32 -1.53
C GLN A 102 -14.38 8.74 -1.56
N VAL A 103 -14.06 9.28 -2.75
CA VAL A 103 -13.60 10.66 -2.89
C VAL A 103 -14.73 11.65 -2.53
N PHE A 104 -15.95 11.44 -3.02
CA PHE A 104 -17.11 12.27 -2.66
C PHE A 104 -17.37 12.22 -1.16
N ASN A 105 -17.21 11.07 -0.55
CA ASN A 105 -17.34 10.91 0.89
C ASN A 105 -16.28 11.70 1.66
N GLY A 106 -15.00 11.64 1.23
CA GLY A 106 -13.94 12.48 1.82
C GLY A 106 -14.22 13.97 1.69
N PHE A 107 -14.64 14.42 0.52
CA PHE A 107 -14.98 15.83 0.29
C PHE A 107 -16.20 16.29 1.12
N ALA A 108 -17.15 15.39 1.39
CA ALA A 108 -18.26 15.69 2.28
C ALA A 108 -17.83 15.99 3.73
N TYR A 109 -16.71 15.43 4.18
CA TYR A 109 -16.11 15.71 5.49
C TYR A 109 -15.00 16.78 5.46
N ALA A 110 -14.88 17.53 4.36
CA ALA A 110 -13.78 18.48 4.14
C ALA A 110 -12.39 17.82 4.30
N VAL A 111 -12.23 16.59 3.78
CA VAL A 111 -11.01 15.79 3.83
C VAL A 111 -10.50 15.53 2.41
N GLY A 112 -9.15 15.55 2.24
CA GLY A 112 -8.49 15.28 0.96
C GLY A 112 -7.88 16.54 0.36
N ASP A 113 -6.58 16.72 0.59
CA ASP A 113 -5.86 17.91 0.13
C ASP A 113 -4.41 17.61 -0.29
N VAL A 114 -3.95 16.38 -0.17
CA VAL A 114 -2.58 15.98 -0.51
C VAL A 114 -2.52 15.24 -1.85
N VAL A 115 -3.18 14.11 -1.94
CA VAL A 115 -3.25 13.28 -3.15
C VAL A 115 -4.48 12.35 -3.07
N LEU A 116 -5.09 12.08 -4.20
CA LEU A 116 -6.03 10.97 -4.37
C LEU A 116 -5.21 9.77 -4.84
N GLY A 117 -4.84 8.89 -3.92
CA GLY A 117 -3.92 7.78 -4.19
C GLY A 117 -4.60 6.43 -3.97
N THR A 118 -4.74 5.60 -5.02
CA THR A 118 -5.37 4.28 -4.93
C THR A 118 -4.44 3.16 -5.34
N ASN A 119 -4.49 2.04 -4.60
CA ASN A 119 -3.79 0.81 -4.96
C ASN A 119 -4.60 0.07 -6.03
N PRO A 120 -4.03 -0.23 -7.21
CA PRO A 120 -4.75 -0.98 -8.22
C PRO A 120 -4.79 -2.47 -7.88
N VAL A 121 -5.89 -3.13 -8.23
CA VAL A 121 -5.98 -4.61 -8.21
C VAL A 121 -5.15 -5.20 -9.36
N SER A 122 -5.16 -4.53 -10.51
CA SER A 122 -4.43 -4.95 -11.68
C SER A 122 -3.30 -3.97 -12.03
N SER A 123 -2.10 -4.51 -12.27
CA SER A 123 -0.94 -3.74 -12.77
C SER A 123 -0.91 -3.58 -14.29
N GLU A 124 -1.92 -4.06 -15.02
CA GLU A 124 -2.01 -3.92 -16.48
C GLU A 124 -2.19 -2.42 -16.84
N PRO A 125 -1.43 -1.88 -17.80
CA PRO A 125 -1.47 -0.45 -18.14
C PRO A 125 -2.87 0.08 -18.44
N GLN A 126 -3.72 -0.72 -19.12
CA GLN A 126 -5.09 -0.33 -19.42
C GLN A 126 -5.97 -0.22 -18.17
N SER A 127 -5.82 -1.10 -17.19
CA SER A 127 -6.55 -1.01 -15.90
C SER A 127 -6.10 0.22 -15.11
N VAL A 128 -4.79 0.45 -15.05
CA VAL A 128 -4.20 1.64 -14.43
C VAL A 128 -4.74 2.92 -15.08
N LEU A 129 -4.80 2.97 -16.41
CA LEU A 129 -5.34 4.11 -17.16
C LEU A 129 -6.81 4.39 -16.79
N VAL A 130 -7.66 3.37 -16.71
CA VAL A 130 -9.08 3.55 -16.33
C VAL A 130 -9.21 4.18 -14.94
N VAL A 131 -8.41 3.74 -13.98
CA VAL A 131 -8.40 4.31 -12.63
C VAL A 131 -7.87 5.75 -12.64
N GLN A 132 -6.79 6.04 -13.38
CA GLN A 132 -6.27 7.40 -13.57
C GLN A 132 -7.37 8.33 -14.13
N GLN A 133 -8.03 7.91 -15.20
CA GLN A 133 -9.10 8.70 -15.83
C GLN A 133 -10.29 8.94 -14.89
N THR A 134 -10.60 7.97 -14.03
CA THR A 134 -11.65 8.10 -13.02
C THR A 134 -11.33 9.21 -12.02
N LEU A 135 -10.09 9.26 -11.53
CA LEU A 135 -9.62 10.28 -10.61
C LEU A 135 -9.52 11.65 -11.30
N GLN A 136 -9.02 11.71 -12.54
CA GLN A 136 -8.95 12.92 -13.33
C GLN A 136 -10.32 13.54 -13.59
N ASP A 137 -11.31 12.71 -13.92
CA ASP A 137 -12.69 13.15 -14.16
C ASP A 137 -13.26 13.91 -12.95
N ILE A 138 -13.03 13.40 -11.73
CA ILE A 138 -13.42 14.10 -10.50
C ILE A 138 -12.73 15.45 -10.38
N LEU A 139 -11.40 15.45 -10.55
CA LEU A 139 -10.58 16.65 -10.36
C LEU A 139 -10.90 17.73 -11.40
N HIS A 140 -11.09 17.36 -12.67
CA HIS A 140 -11.47 18.29 -13.72
C HIS A 140 -12.88 18.84 -13.50
N THR A 141 -13.84 17.99 -13.09
CA THR A 141 -15.23 18.43 -12.84
C THR A 141 -15.32 19.46 -11.71
N PHE A 142 -14.43 19.36 -10.71
CA PHE A 142 -14.36 20.28 -9.58
C PHE A 142 -13.33 21.41 -9.75
N ASP A 143 -12.62 21.50 -10.88
CA ASP A 143 -11.55 22.46 -11.15
C ASP A 143 -10.38 22.34 -10.15
N LEU A 144 -10.03 21.11 -9.77
CA LEU A 144 -8.99 20.81 -8.76
C LEU A 144 -7.69 20.26 -9.34
N GLN A 145 -7.55 20.08 -10.64
CA GLN A 145 -6.39 19.44 -11.28
C GLN A 145 -5.06 20.16 -11.02
N ASP A 146 -5.10 21.47 -10.70
CA ASP A 146 -3.92 22.28 -10.37
C ASP A 146 -3.70 22.43 -8.85
N ILE A 147 -4.51 21.74 -8.04
CA ILE A 147 -4.49 21.87 -6.58
C ILE A 147 -4.24 20.53 -5.91
N LEU A 148 -4.94 19.50 -6.36
CA LEU A 148 -4.95 18.16 -5.78
C LEU A 148 -4.53 17.16 -6.87
N PRO A 149 -3.35 16.55 -6.74
CA PRO A 149 -2.91 15.51 -7.67
C PRO A 149 -3.63 14.18 -7.42
N HIS A 150 -3.58 13.33 -8.44
CA HIS A 150 -3.98 11.93 -8.34
C HIS A 150 -2.79 11.01 -8.61
N CYS A 151 -2.88 9.78 -8.09
CA CYS A 151 -1.88 8.74 -8.28
C CYS A 151 -2.52 7.36 -8.24
N VAL A 152 -2.21 6.50 -9.19
CA VAL A 152 -2.44 5.06 -9.07
C VAL A 152 -1.12 4.42 -8.65
N LEU A 153 -1.13 3.69 -7.53
CA LEU A 153 0.07 3.14 -6.90
C LEU A 153 0.53 1.85 -7.62
N ALA A 154 0.64 1.92 -8.93
CA ALA A 154 1.27 0.89 -9.76
C ALA A 154 2.79 1.13 -9.82
N HIS A 155 3.56 0.12 -10.19
CA HIS A 155 4.99 0.25 -10.40
C HIS A 155 5.33 1.43 -11.33
N ILE A 156 6.40 2.16 -11.03
CA ILE A 156 6.77 3.38 -11.78
C ILE A 156 6.95 3.13 -13.28
N HIS A 157 7.41 1.94 -13.69
CA HIS A 157 7.51 1.54 -15.10
C HIS A 157 6.14 1.57 -15.80
N VAL A 158 5.10 1.07 -15.13
CA VAL A 158 3.73 1.05 -15.66
C VAL A 158 3.19 2.46 -15.77
N GLN A 159 3.40 3.30 -14.77
CA GLN A 159 2.95 4.69 -14.78
C GLN A 159 3.65 5.49 -15.89
N ALA A 160 4.96 5.31 -16.05
CA ALA A 160 5.72 5.94 -17.13
C ALA A 160 5.30 5.42 -18.52
N GLN A 161 4.92 4.16 -18.65
CA GLN A 161 4.35 3.62 -19.88
C GLN A 161 3.00 4.28 -20.19
N VAL A 162 2.09 4.31 -19.21
CA VAL A 162 0.76 4.94 -19.37
C VAL A 162 0.90 6.41 -19.76
N GLU A 163 1.82 7.16 -19.14
CA GLU A 163 2.06 8.56 -19.49
C GLU A 163 2.60 8.74 -20.91
N ARG A 164 3.47 7.84 -21.39
CA ARG A 164 3.97 7.88 -22.80
C ARG A 164 2.87 7.59 -23.81
N GLU A 165 2.00 6.63 -23.52
CA GLU A 165 0.91 6.22 -24.41
C GLU A 165 -0.28 7.19 -24.35
N HIS A 166 -0.50 7.81 -23.19
CA HIS A 166 -1.59 8.74 -22.89
C HIS A 166 -1.06 9.98 -22.14
N PRO A 167 -0.39 10.92 -22.85
CA PRO A 167 0.21 12.10 -22.23
C PRO A 167 -0.78 12.91 -21.40
N GLY A 168 -0.38 13.29 -20.17
CA GLY A 168 -1.21 14.03 -19.22
C GLY A 168 -2.16 13.15 -18.41
N SER A 169 -2.09 11.82 -18.54
CA SER A 169 -2.95 10.92 -17.77
C SER A 169 -2.50 10.72 -16.32
N THR A 170 -1.23 11.03 -15.99
CA THR A 170 -0.68 10.85 -14.65
C THR A 170 -0.26 12.19 -14.04
N ALA A 171 -0.64 12.46 -12.79
CA ALA A 171 -0.17 13.65 -12.09
C ALA A 171 1.12 13.38 -11.30
N VAL A 172 1.16 12.35 -10.47
CA VAL A 172 2.30 11.95 -9.66
C VAL A 172 2.73 10.54 -10.06
N TRP A 173 4.03 10.28 -10.14
CA TRP A 173 4.56 8.92 -10.25
C TRP A 173 4.93 8.38 -8.89
N PHE A 174 4.51 7.16 -8.64
CA PHE A 174 4.70 6.45 -7.40
C PHE A 174 5.77 5.35 -7.52
N GLN A 175 6.52 5.13 -6.42
CA GLN A 175 7.33 3.93 -6.22
C GLN A 175 7.54 3.65 -4.73
N SER A 176 7.44 2.38 -4.32
CA SER A 176 7.96 1.92 -3.04
C SER A 176 9.49 1.85 -3.10
N ILE A 177 10.17 2.31 -2.06
CA ILE A 177 11.62 2.36 -2.01
C ILE A 177 12.17 1.65 -0.76
N ALA A 178 13.36 1.08 -0.89
CA ALA A 178 14.04 0.32 0.15
C ALA A 178 15.40 0.94 0.54
N GLY A 179 15.93 0.53 1.70
CA GLY A 179 17.16 1.04 2.28
C GLY A 179 18.45 0.39 1.78
N SER A 180 18.35 -0.57 0.83
CA SER A 180 19.50 -1.24 0.20
C SER A 180 19.24 -1.51 -1.28
N ASP A 181 20.31 -1.70 -2.07
CA ASP A 181 20.19 -2.01 -3.50
C ASP A 181 19.49 -3.37 -3.71
N SER A 182 19.82 -4.37 -2.89
CA SER A 182 19.18 -5.69 -2.98
C SER A 182 17.70 -5.68 -2.64
N ALA A 183 17.30 -4.88 -1.64
CA ALA A 183 15.89 -4.73 -1.30
C ALA A 183 15.12 -3.94 -2.38
N ASN A 184 15.71 -2.92 -3.00
CA ASN A 184 15.10 -2.24 -4.15
C ASN A 184 14.94 -3.19 -5.35
N ALA A 185 15.88 -4.11 -5.57
CA ALA A 185 15.77 -5.12 -6.61
C ALA A 185 14.55 -6.05 -6.42
N THR A 186 14.12 -6.30 -5.18
CA THR A 186 12.86 -7.05 -4.93
C THR A 186 11.60 -6.30 -5.37
N PHE A 187 11.70 -4.98 -5.52
CA PHE A 187 10.66 -4.13 -6.11
C PHE A 187 10.84 -3.92 -7.62
N ASP A 188 11.66 -4.71 -8.28
CA ASP A 188 11.96 -4.62 -9.72
C ASP A 188 12.48 -3.24 -10.15
N ILE A 189 13.29 -2.60 -9.29
CA ILE A 189 13.81 -1.24 -9.54
C ILE A 189 15.27 -1.11 -9.07
N THR A 190 16.08 -0.39 -9.84
CA THR A 190 17.45 -0.02 -9.46
C THR A 190 17.57 1.46 -9.14
N LEU A 191 18.66 1.84 -8.45
CA LEU A 191 18.95 3.24 -8.16
C LEU A 191 19.07 4.08 -9.45
N GLU A 192 19.74 3.53 -10.47
CA GLU A 192 19.94 4.19 -11.77
C GLU A 192 18.61 4.45 -12.47
N GLN A 193 17.70 3.49 -12.44
CA GLN A 193 16.34 3.62 -13.00
C GLN A 193 15.54 4.67 -12.24
N LEU A 194 15.58 4.66 -10.88
CA LEU A 194 14.92 5.68 -10.07
C LEU A 194 15.40 7.09 -10.39
N VAL A 195 16.72 7.26 -10.53
CA VAL A 195 17.34 8.55 -10.91
C VAL A 195 16.90 8.98 -12.31
N GLU A 196 16.81 8.05 -13.26
CA GLU A 196 16.34 8.34 -14.62
C GLU A 196 14.86 8.75 -14.63
N TYR A 197 14.00 8.03 -13.89
CA TYR A 197 12.60 8.43 -13.73
C TYR A 197 12.46 9.80 -13.06
N ALA A 198 13.24 10.09 -12.03
CA ALA A 198 13.24 11.40 -11.40
C ALA A 198 13.62 12.54 -12.35
N LYS A 199 14.53 12.28 -13.29
CA LYS A 199 14.94 13.27 -14.32
C LYS A 199 13.90 13.44 -15.42
N THR A 200 13.20 12.37 -15.80
CA THR A 200 12.27 12.36 -16.94
C THR A 200 10.85 12.73 -16.57
N LYS A 201 10.44 12.58 -15.29
CA LYS A 201 9.12 12.99 -14.83
C LYS A 201 8.94 14.50 -14.97
N GLY A 202 7.98 14.89 -15.78
CA GLY A 202 7.57 16.29 -15.94
C GLY A 202 6.40 16.70 -15.05
N GLY A 203 6.04 17.99 -15.08
CA GLY A 203 4.87 18.53 -14.41
C GLY A 203 5.10 18.96 -12.96
N PRO A 204 4.10 19.63 -12.32
CA PRO A 204 4.27 20.26 -11.02
C PRO A 204 4.26 19.29 -9.83
N PHE A 205 3.68 18.10 -10.00
CA PHE A 205 3.40 17.17 -8.89
C PHE A 205 4.41 16.01 -8.75
N GLY A 206 5.45 15.96 -9.50
CA GLY A 206 6.64 15.13 -9.38
C GLY A 206 6.45 13.68 -8.92
N LEU A 207 6.98 13.36 -7.74
CA LEU A 207 7.14 11.99 -7.26
C LEU A 207 6.50 11.77 -5.88
N TYR A 208 5.99 10.56 -5.68
CA TYR A 208 5.46 10.07 -4.42
C TYR A 208 6.12 8.74 -4.06
N PHE A 209 6.65 8.64 -2.85
CA PHE A 209 7.28 7.42 -2.36
C PHE A 209 6.56 6.87 -1.15
N GLU A 210 6.44 5.54 -1.09
CA GLU A 210 6.07 4.85 0.13
C GLU A 210 7.25 4.08 0.69
N THR A 211 7.35 4.08 2.02
CA THR A 211 8.34 3.38 2.81
C THR A 211 7.64 2.56 3.89
N GLY A 212 8.40 1.87 4.73
CA GLY A 212 7.88 1.17 5.89
C GLY A 212 9.03 0.67 6.73
N GLN A 213 9.16 1.16 7.96
CA GLN A 213 10.21 0.76 8.87
C GLN A 213 10.12 -0.75 9.13
N GLY A 214 11.21 -1.47 8.88
CA GLY A 214 11.24 -2.92 8.99
C GLY A 214 10.95 -3.68 7.70
N ALA A 215 10.57 -3.02 6.60
CA ALA A 215 10.28 -3.69 5.34
C ALA A 215 11.50 -4.45 4.78
N ASP A 216 12.71 -3.91 4.89
CA ASP A 216 13.93 -4.58 4.47
C ASP A 216 14.16 -5.89 5.27
N PHE A 217 13.86 -5.88 6.57
CA PHE A 217 13.92 -7.08 7.42
C PHE A 217 12.87 -8.12 7.01
N THR A 218 11.62 -7.71 6.87
CA THR A 218 10.52 -8.59 6.44
C THR A 218 10.79 -9.23 5.08
N ASN A 219 11.44 -8.50 4.16
CA ASN A 219 11.81 -9.00 2.84
C ASN A 219 13.10 -9.83 2.83
N GLY A 220 13.79 -9.99 3.97
CA GLY A 220 15.02 -10.78 4.08
C GLY A 220 16.26 -10.10 3.49
N HIS A 221 16.26 -8.79 3.36
CA HIS A 221 17.35 -7.99 2.78
C HIS A 221 17.89 -6.92 3.74
N ASP A 222 17.77 -7.15 5.05
CA ASP A 222 18.30 -6.27 6.09
C ASP A 222 19.82 -6.31 6.23
N HIS A 223 20.46 -7.39 5.77
CA HIS A 223 21.92 -7.59 5.84
C HIS A 223 22.49 -7.42 7.25
N GLY A 224 21.68 -7.69 8.29
CA GLY A 224 22.05 -7.50 9.68
C GLY A 224 22.14 -6.04 10.14
N TYR A 225 21.70 -5.09 9.34
CA TYR A 225 21.56 -3.69 9.75
C TYR A 225 20.26 -3.46 10.50
N ASP A 226 20.27 -2.42 11.31
CA ASP A 226 19.10 -1.99 12.07
C ASP A 226 18.01 -1.39 11.15
N MET A 227 16.74 -1.75 11.41
CA MET A 227 15.61 -1.31 10.59
C MET A 227 15.44 0.21 10.53
N VAL A 228 15.77 0.93 11.62
CA VAL A 228 15.70 2.40 11.66
C VAL A 228 16.75 3.01 10.72
N LEU A 229 17.94 2.41 10.61
CA LEU A 229 18.96 2.85 9.67
C LEU A 229 18.53 2.62 8.21
N HIS A 230 17.92 1.48 7.92
CA HIS A 230 17.36 1.22 6.59
C HIS A 230 16.29 2.26 6.25
N GLU A 231 15.37 2.53 7.18
CA GLU A 231 14.32 3.52 6.96
C GLU A 231 14.90 4.92 6.73
N SER A 232 15.85 5.34 7.54
CA SER A 232 16.56 6.60 7.35
C SER A 232 17.23 6.71 5.98
N ARG A 233 17.80 5.61 5.44
CA ARG A 233 18.38 5.57 4.09
C ARG A 233 17.34 5.70 3.00
N LYS A 234 16.10 5.20 3.19
CA LYS A 234 14.97 5.44 2.27
C LYS A 234 14.64 6.92 2.18
N TYR A 235 14.59 7.62 3.31
CA TYR A 235 14.41 9.08 3.30
C TYR A 235 15.58 9.80 2.65
N GLY A 236 16.81 9.33 2.84
CA GLY A 236 17.98 9.82 2.10
C GLY A 236 17.85 9.63 0.59
N LEU A 237 17.34 8.48 0.15
CA LEU A 237 17.06 8.21 -1.26
C LEU A 237 15.97 9.15 -1.80
N ALA A 238 14.85 9.32 -1.08
CA ALA A 238 13.81 10.27 -1.46
C ALA A 238 14.35 11.70 -1.60
N ARG A 239 15.21 12.16 -0.67
CA ARG A 239 15.92 13.46 -0.76
C ARG A 239 16.81 13.56 -2.02
N LEU A 240 17.58 12.51 -2.31
CA LEU A 240 18.43 12.47 -3.52
C LEU A 240 17.57 12.57 -4.79
N LEU A 241 16.49 11.79 -4.87
CA LEU A 241 15.57 11.81 -6.02
C LEU A 241 14.85 13.15 -6.17
N SER A 242 14.48 13.79 -5.06
CA SER A 242 13.92 15.14 -5.05
C SER A 242 14.90 16.15 -5.67
N HIS A 243 16.19 16.08 -5.30
CA HIS A 243 17.21 16.94 -5.88
C HIS A 243 17.44 16.64 -7.37
N GLN A 244 17.38 15.36 -7.81
CA GLN A 244 17.51 15.02 -9.24
C GLN A 244 16.32 15.55 -10.04
N TYR A 245 15.10 15.40 -9.53
CA TYR A 245 13.90 15.96 -10.13
C TYR A 245 13.97 17.49 -10.25
N ALA A 246 14.37 18.18 -9.18
CA ALA A 246 14.51 19.64 -9.17
C ALA A 246 15.55 20.17 -10.18
N ARG A 247 16.66 19.45 -10.36
CA ARG A 247 17.72 19.84 -11.32
C ARG A 247 17.29 19.63 -12.77
N ALA A 248 16.50 18.63 -13.05
CA ALA A 248 16.05 18.29 -14.40
C ALA A 248 14.84 19.13 -14.86
N ASN A 249 14.02 19.61 -13.95
CA ASN A 249 12.77 20.29 -14.25
C ASN A 249 12.87 21.79 -13.94
N ALA A 250 12.74 22.63 -14.97
CA ALA A 250 12.77 24.09 -14.87
C ALA A 250 11.41 24.70 -14.42
N TRP A 251 10.62 24.01 -13.61
CA TRP A 251 9.36 24.54 -13.08
C TRP A 251 9.63 25.68 -12.08
N PRO A 252 8.86 26.77 -12.12
CA PRO A 252 8.94 27.80 -11.11
C PRO A 252 8.58 27.21 -9.73
N GLY A 253 9.55 27.18 -8.85
CA GLY A 253 9.40 26.58 -7.53
C GLY A 253 10.18 25.27 -7.41
N GLN A 254 10.18 24.74 -6.20
CA GLN A 254 10.84 23.47 -5.90
C GLN A 254 9.93 22.28 -6.25
N PRO A 255 10.47 21.04 -6.40
CA PRO A 255 9.69 19.90 -6.77
C PRO A 255 8.67 19.53 -5.69
N TRP A 256 7.47 19.15 -6.12
CA TRP A 256 6.51 18.49 -5.26
C TRP A 256 6.90 17.00 -5.16
N VAL A 257 7.71 16.69 -4.17
CA VAL A 257 8.08 15.31 -3.82
C VAL A 257 7.67 15.07 -2.38
N HIS A 258 6.88 14.04 -2.13
CA HIS A 258 6.44 13.71 -0.79
C HIS A 258 6.57 12.21 -0.52
N VAL A 259 6.61 11.86 0.74
CA VAL A 259 6.81 10.50 1.22
C VAL A 259 5.71 10.14 2.21
N ASN A 260 5.28 8.89 2.19
CA ASN A 260 4.38 8.31 3.17
C ASN A 260 5.04 7.10 3.82
N ASP A 261 5.17 7.10 5.13
CA ASP A 261 5.53 5.88 5.85
C ASP A 261 4.27 5.04 6.10
N VAL A 262 4.30 3.78 5.70
CA VAL A 262 3.26 2.77 5.91
C VAL A 262 3.66 1.93 7.12
N ALA A 263 3.44 2.50 8.32
CA ALA A 263 4.10 2.10 9.54
C ALA A 263 3.86 0.65 9.98
N GLY A 264 2.63 0.17 9.90
CA GLY A 264 2.26 -1.18 10.39
C GLY A 264 2.01 -2.21 9.30
N PHE A 265 2.25 -1.89 8.02
CA PHE A 265 2.02 -2.80 6.89
C PHE A 265 3.24 -3.70 6.59
N ILE A 266 3.78 -4.29 7.64
CA ILE A 266 4.99 -5.12 7.65
C ILE A 266 4.71 -6.43 8.38
N GLY A 267 5.69 -7.32 8.44
CA GLY A 267 5.53 -8.61 9.10
C GLY A 267 5.37 -8.51 10.63
N PRO A 268 4.73 -9.50 11.24
CA PRO A 268 4.49 -9.54 12.69
C PRO A 268 5.77 -9.64 13.54
N GLU A 269 6.87 -9.99 12.92
CA GLU A 269 8.20 -10.02 13.54
C GLU A 269 8.73 -8.63 13.88
N VAL A 270 8.17 -7.57 13.28
CA VAL A 270 8.62 -6.19 13.47
C VAL A 270 7.78 -5.49 14.54
N PHE A 271 6.47 -5.36 14.34
CA PHE A 271 5.57 -4.67 15.27
C PHE A 271 4.35 -5.50 15.62
N ARG A 272 3.94 -5.44 16.90
CA ARG A 272 2.74 -6.10 17.41
C ARG A 272 1.85 -5.20 18.25
N THR A 273 2.44 -4.23 18.94
CA THR A 273 1.76 -3.41 19.95
C THR A 273 1.62 -1.96 19.51
N LYS A 274 0.62 -1.29 20.05
CA LYS A 274 0.40 0.14 19.82
C LYS A 274 1.58 1.03 20.25
N GLN A 275 2.35 0.61 21.27
CA GLN A 275 3.53 1.35 21.71
C GLN A 275 4.66 1.26 20.68
N GLN A 276 4.86 0.09 20.07
CA GLN A 276 5.83 -0.09 19.00
C GLN A 276 5.43 0.73 17.77
N LEU A 277 4.13 0.73 17.39
CA LEU A 277 3.61 1.53 16.29
C LEU A 277 3.84 3.03 16.52
N VAL A 278 3.53 3.54 17.72
CA VAL A 278 3.79 4.96 18.04
C VAL A 278 5.27 5.28 17.99
N ARG A 279 6.13 4.39 18.51
CA ARG A 279 7.58 4.61 18.48
C ARG A 279 8.11 4.69 17.05
N CYS A 280 7.72 3.76 16.19
CA CYS A 280 8.05 3.75 14.77
C CYS A 280 7.65 5.07 14.10
N CYS A 281 6.38 5.42 14.14
CA CYS A 281 5.88 6.64 13.51
C CYS A 281 6.57 7.93 14.01
N LEU A 282 6.92 8.02 15.30
CA LEU A 282 7.65 9.17 15.84
C LEU A 282 9.08 9.26 15.30
N GLU A 283 9.78 8.13 15.18
CA GLU A 283 11.10 8.06 14.55
C GLU A 283 11.01 8.50 13.10
N ASP A 284 10.01 8.01 12.36
CA ASP A 284 9.82 8.28 10.94
C ASP A 284 9.48 9.75 10.68
N ILE A 285 8.59 10.35 11.48
CA ILE A 285 8.32 11.80 11.41
C ILE A 285 9.61 12.61 11.53
N VAL A 286 10.43 12.31 12.52
CA VAL A 286 11.66 13.09 12.77
C VAL A 286 12.71 12.81 11.71
N MET A 287 12.89 11.55 11.29
CA MET A 287 13.82 11.19 10.21
C MET A 287 13.45 11.88 8.91
N GLY A 288 12.19 11.79 8.47
CA GLY A 288 11.71 12.46 7.26
C GLY A 288 11.90 13.97 7.30
N LYS A 289 11.57 14.60 8.43
CA LYS A 289 11.74 16.04 8.63
C LYS A 289 13.19 16.48 8.59
N LEU A 290 14.10 15.73 9.23
CA LEU A 290 15.54 16.05 9.20
C LEU A 290 16.18 15.78 7.83
N HIS A 291 15.56 14.98 6.97
CA HIS A 291 15.94 14.87 5.56
C HIS A 291 15.37 16.00 4.68
N GLY A 292 14.59 16.92 5.23
CA GLY A 292 13.96 18.01 4.48
C GLY A 292 12.74 17.58 3.66
N LEU A 293 12.08 16.49 4.02
CA LEU A 293 10.94 15.91 3.29
C LEU A 293 9.60 16.32 3.90
N CYS A 294 8.61 16.47 3.03
CA CYS A 294 7.21 16.46 3.43
C CYS A 294 6.78 15.00 3.66
N LEU A 295 6.66 14.61 4.93
CA LEU A 295 6.37 13.24 5.33
C LEU A 295 4.98 13.11 5.92
N GLY A 296 4.18 12.21 5.33
CA GLY A 296 2.92 11.72 5.87
C GLY A 296 3.05 10.33 6.47
N LEU A 297 1.98 9.91 7.15
CA LEU A 297 1.89 8.61 7.77
C LEU A 297 0.62 7.87 7.33
N ASP A 298 0.79 6.60 7.05
CA ASP A 298 -0.26 5.60 7.19
C ASP A 298 -0.07 4.93 8.55
N VAL A 299 -0.77 5.44 9.58
CA VAL A 299 -0.76 4.85 10.92
C VAL A 299 -1.61 3.59 10.87
N CYS A 300 -1.11 2.58 10.18
CA CYS A 300 -1.87 1.38 9.89
C CYS A 300 -1.57 0.23 10.86
N ALA A 301 -2.56 -0.59 11.08
CA ALA A 301 -2.44 -1.82 11.85
C ALA A 301 -3.01 -2.99 11.04
N THR A 302 -2.16 -3.97 10.76
CA THR A 302 -2.58 -5.20 10.10
C THR A 302 -3.21 -6.17 11.10
N LEU A 303 -3.98 -7.14 10.62
CA LEU A 303 -4.82 -8.01 11.44
C LEU A 303 -4.08 -8.85 12.49
N HIS A 304 -2.78 -9.11 12.30
CA HIS A 304 -1.94 -9.84 13.25
C HIS A 304 -1.53 -9.00 14.48
N MET A 305 -1.63 -7.67 14.38
CA MET A 305 -1.26 -6.77 15.48
C MET A 305 -2.34 -6.77 16.55
N ASP A 306 -1.91 -6.67 17.81
CA ASP A 306 -2.81 -6.51 18.95
C ASP A 306 -3.23 -5.04 19.10
N ILE A 307 -3.97 -4.57 18.10
CA ILE A 307 -4.45 -3.18 17.99
C ILE A 307 -5.94 -3.21 17.64
N SER A 308 -6.74 -2.58 18.47
CA SER A 308 -8.16 -2.29 18.24
C SER A 308 -8.35 -0.94 17.56
N MET A 309 -9.59 -0.63 17.15
CA MET A 309 -9.93 0.71 16.63
C MET A 309 -9.70 1.80 17.68
N GLN A 310 -9.96 1.52 18.94
CA GLN A 310 -9.71 2.44 20.07
C GLN A 310 -8.20 2.62 20.34
N ASP A 311 -7.41 1.56 20.14
CA ASP A 311 -5.95 1.67 20.24
C ASP A 311 -5.37 2.53 19.13
N LEU A 312 -5.94 2.48 17.92
CA LEU A 312 -5.56 3.38 16.82
C LEU A 312 -5.85 4.84 17.19
N ASP A 313 -7.00 5.14 17.79
CA ASP A 313 -7.32 6.48 18.29
C ASP A 313 -6.28 6.96 19.30
N TRP A 314 -5.88 6.09 20.22
CA TRP A 314 -4.83 6.41 21.18
C TRP A 314 -3.48 6.67 20.47
N CYS A 315 -3.10 5.88 19.45
CA CYS A 315 -1.87 6.12 18.68
C CYS A 315 -1.88 7.51 18.03
N LEU A 316 -2.99 7.86 17.36
CA LEU A 316 -3.12 9.16 16.69
C LEU A 316 -2.94 10.34 17.66
N GLU A 317 -3.48 10.24 18.88
CA GLU A 317 -3.31 11.26 19.92
C GLU A 317 -1.86 11.40 20.41
N GLN A 318 -1.06 10.32 20.31
CA GLN A 318 0.38 10.39 20.62
C GLN A 318 1.21 10.96 19.46
N LEU A 319 0.74 10.82 18.23
CA LEU A 319 1.53 11.14 17.02
C LEU A 319 1.31 12.57 16.51
N VAL A 320 0.06 13.04 16.51
CA VAL A 320 -0.28 14.36 15.95
C VAL A 320 0.49 15.53 16.58
N PRO A 321 0.82 15.52 17.89
CA PRO A 321 1.68 16.53 18.48
C PRO A 321 3.08 16.66 17.85
N ALA A 322 3.59 15.61 17.17
CA ALA A 322 4.83 15.68 16.40
C ALA A 322 4.64 16.31 15.00
N CYS A 323 3.42 16.72 14.67
CA CYS A 323 3.05 17.42 13.44
C CYS A 323 3.45 16.69 12.15
N PRO A 324 2.98 15.43 11.89
CA PRO A 324 3.11 14.84 10.57
C PRO A 324 2.49 15.76 9.52
N ALA A 325 3.01 15.74 8.29
CA ALA A 325 2.50 16.62 7.23
C ALA A 325 1.06 16.27 6.84
N TYR A 326 0.76 14.97 6.82
CA TYR A 326 -0.56 14.44 6.50
C TYR A 326 -0.73 13.03 7.05
N LEU A 327 -1.96 12.56 7.06
CA LEU A 327 -2.30 11.17 7.38
C LEU A 327 -3.07 10.54 6.22
N MET A 328 -3.09 9.21 6.16
CA MET A 328 -3.99 8.44 5.30
C MET A 328 -5.44 8.77 5.65
N ALA A 329 -6.36 8.60 4.71
CA ALA A 329 -7.77 8.89 4.92
C ALA A 329 -8.68 7.91 4.18
N LEU A 330 -9.52 7.21 4.94
CA LEU A 330 -10.53 6.25 4.47
C LEU A 330 -11.93 6.63 4.95
N PRO A 331 -13.00 6.10 4.33
CA PRO A 331 -14.37 6.32 4.82
C PRO A 331 -14.63 5.85 6.25
N THR A 332 -14.07 4.72 6.67
CA THR A 332 -14.48 4.01 7.90
C THR A 332 -13.33 3.40 8.71
N LYS A 333 -12.10 3.83 8.57
CA LYS A 333 -10.90 3.27 9.19
C LYS A 333 -10.44 1.89 8.68
N VAL A 334 -11.29 1.10 8.02
CA VAL A 334 -10.93 -0.21 7.48
C VAL A 334 -10.78 -0.11 5.97
N ASP A 335 -9.62 -0.47 5.44
CA ASP A 335 -9.39 -0.49 4.00
C ASP A 335 -10.26 -1.56 3.32
N PRO A 336 -11.09 -1.19 2.33
CA PRO A 336 -12.04 -2.12 1.73
C PRO A 336 -11.39 -3.25 0.92
N MET A 337 -10.17 -3.04 0.44
CA MET A 337 -9.43 -4.00 -0.37
C MET A 337 -8.47 -4.84 0.47
N LEU A 338 -7.70 -4.20 1.36
CA LEU A 338 -6.58 -4.80 2.07
C LEU A 338 -6.92 -5.19 3.52
N GLY A 339 -8.06 -4.74 4.06
CA GLY A 339 -8.60 -5.16 5.34
C GLY A 339 -7.81 -4.74 6.58
N TYR A 340 -6.90 -3.78 6.47
CA TYR A 340 -6.17 -3.24 7.61
C TYR A 340 -6.85 -1.98 8.18
N LEU A 341 -6.48 -1.64 9.42
CA LEU A 341 -6.91 -0.38 10.04
C LEU A 341 -5.98 0.77 9.66
N THR A 342 -6.56 1.93 9.38
CA THR A 342 -5.86 3.20 9.32
C THR A 342 -6.80 4.36 9.64
N THR A 343 -6.36 5.59 9.46
CA THR A 343 -7.08 6.81 9.80
C THR A 343 -8.34 7.00 8.93
N GLY A 344 -9.50 7.18 9.57
CA GLY A 344 -10.76 7.50 8.88
C GLY A 344 -10.97 9.00 8.66
N PHE A 345 -11.92 9.37 7.79
CA PHE A 345 -12.28 10.78 7.55
C PHE A 345 -12.68 11.49 8.85
N GLN A 346 -13.41 10.80 9.73
CA GLN A 346 -13.83 11.32 11.03
C GLN A 346 -12.64 11.62 11.96
N ASP A 347 -11.56 10.85 11.87
CA ASP A 347 -10.35 11.11 12.63
C ASP A 347 -9.71 12.44 12.22
N HIS A 348 -9.68 12.74 10.92
CA HIS A 348 -9.17 14.03 10.43
C HIS A 348 -9.98 15.19 10.99
N VAL A 349 -11.32 15.08 11.00
CA VAL A 349 -12.20 16.12 11.57
C VAL A 349 -11.89 16.30 13.06
N ARG A 350 -11.82 15.21 13.84
CA ARG A 350 -11.52 15.20 15.27
C ARG A 350 -10.14 15.77 15.59
N LEU A 351 -9.11 15.33 14.88
CA LEU A 351 -7.72 15.73 15.12
C LEU A 351 -7.49 17.19 14.75
N ARG A 352 -8.08 17.67 13.64
CA ARG A 352 -7.99 19.07 13.22
C ARG A 352 -8.67 20.00 14.23
N GLU A 353 -9.85 19.63 14.74
CA GLU A 353 -10.54 20.38 15.80
C GLU A 353 -9.69 20.41 17.08
N ARG A 354 -9.20 19.25 17.53
CA ARG A 354 -8.46 19.12 18.79
C ARG A 354 -7.10 19.82 18.79
N HIS A 355 -6.39 19.79 17.67
CA HIS A 355 -5.06 20.37 17.54
C HIS A 355 -5.05 21.73 16.84
N ASN A 356 -6.23 22.31 16.59
CA ASN A 356 -6.39 23.58 15.87
C ASN A 356 -5.63 23.60 14.53
N CYS A 357 -5.78 22.53 13.75
CA CYS A 357 -5.24 22.38 12.41
C CYS A 357 -6.33 22.45 11.36
N ARG A 358 -5.96 22.78 10.11
CA ARG A 358 -6.88 22.74 8.97
C ARG A 358 -6.22 22.13 7.74
N VAL A 359 -6.99 21.93 6.67
CA VAL A 359 -6.50 21.58 5.32
C VAL A 359 -5.77 22.79 4.71
N ASN A 360 -5.02 22.57 3.62
CA ASN A 360 -4.40 23.67 2.91
C ASN A 360 -5.44 24.71 2.42
N ASP A 361 -5.02 25.95 2.27
CA ASP A 361 -5.93 27.08 2.06
C ASP A 361 -6.76 26.98 0.77
N ARG A 362 -6.19 26.41 -0.31
CA ARG A 362 -6.92 26.23 -1.58
C ARG A 362 -8.05 25.21 -1.45
N MET A 363 -7.80 24.10 -0.76
CA MET A 363 -8.84 23.09 -0.50
C MET A 363 -9.84 23.56 0.56
N TRP A 364 -9.43 24.39 1.53
CA TRP A 364 -10.34 25.03 2.44
C TRP A 364 -11.37 25.89 1.69
N GLN A 365 -10.93 26.72 0.75
CA GLN A 365 -11.79 27.52 -0.11
C GLN A 365 -12.73 26.66 -0.97
N PHE A 366 -12.20 25.55 -1.51
CA PHE A 366 -13.01 24.60 -2.26
C PHE A 366 -14.13 24.01 -1.39
N PHE A 367 -13.85 23.57 -0.17
CA PHE A 367 -14.87 23.01 0.72
C PHE A 367 -15.92 24.03 1.17
N GLN A 368 -15.54 25.30 1.29
CA GLN A 368 -16.48 26.41 1.49
C GLN A 368 -17.38 26.61 0.26
N GLN A 369 -16.79 26.63 -0.93
CA GLN A 369 -17.55 26.75 -2.20
C GLN A 369 -18.46 25.54 -2.46
N LEU A 370 -18.02 24.34 -2.08
CA LEU A 370 -18.80 23.11 -2.12
C LEU A 370 -19.97 23.15 -1.11
N GLY A 371 -19.88 24.03 -0.12
CA GLY A 371 -20.92 24.27 0.87
C GLY A 371 -20.98 23.22 1.98
N VAL A 372 -19.89 22.43 2.19
CA VAL A 372 -19.82 21.46 3.29
C VAL A 372 -19.32 22.09 4.59
N ILE A 373 -18.53 23.16 4.51
CA ILE A 373 -18.16 24.01 5.65
C ILE A 373 -18.54 25.47 5.37
N ASP A 374 -18.77 26.23 6.43
CA ASP A 374 -19.03 27.66 6.35
C ASP A 374 -17.72 28.49 6.32
N GLN A 375 -17.84 29.82 6.37
CA GLN A 375 -16.68 30.73 6.33
C GLN A 375 -15.75 30.58 7.53
N ASP A 376 -16.28 30.15 8.68
CA ASP A 376 -15.51 29.87 9.89
C ASP A 376 -14.96 28.43 9.93
N GLY A 377 -15.24 27.62 8.91
CA GLY A 377 -14.85 26.21 8.82
C GLY A 377 -15.74 25.27 9.62
N LYS A 378 -16.89 25.73 10.07
CA LYS A 378 -17.83 24.88 10.80
C LYS A 378 -18.67 24.04 9.83
N PRO A 379 -19.05 22.82 10.23
CA PRO A 379 -19.95 21.97 9.46
C PRO A 379 -21.26 22.68 9.10
N THR A 380 -21.65 22.61 7.81
CA THR A 380 -22.96 23.02 7.34
C THR A 380 -23.94 21.85 7.40
N ARG A 381 -25.18 22.06 6.95
CA ARG A 381 -26.18 20.98 6.80
C ARG A 381 -25.77 19.90 5.77
N HIS A 382 -24.80 20.19 4.92
CA HIS A 382 -24.30 19.27 3.88
C HIS A 382 -23.01 18.54 4.31
N PHE A 383 -22.52 18.80 5.51
CA PHE A 383 -21.34 18.12 6.05
C PHE A 383 -21.64 16.64 6.27
N GLY A 384 -20.75 15.78 5.80
CA GLY A 384 -20.93 14.33 5.87
C GLY A 384 -21.97 13.78 4.89
N ASP A 385 -22.42 14.55 3.89
CA ASP A 385 -23.41 14.13 2.89
C ASP A 385 -22.75 13.90 1.51
N PRO A 386 -22.34 12.66 1.17
CA PRO A 386 -21.75 12.35 -0.12
C PRO A 386 -22.75 12.51 -1.30
N LEU A 387 -24.07 12.42 -1.06
CA LEU A 387 -25.08 12.67 -2.08
C LEU A 387 -25.12 14.14 -2.49
N TRP A 388 -24.89 15.05 -1.55
CA TRP A 388 -24.73 16.47 -1.87
C TRP A 388 -23.52 16.70 -2.78
N VAL A 389 -22.38 16.09 -2.46
CA VAL A 389 -21.17 16.20 -3.29
C VAL A 389 -21.41 15.62 -4.68
N TYR A 390 -22.09 14.47 -4.78
CA TYR A 390 -22.49 13.88 -6.05
C TYR A 390 -23.43 14.80 -6.85
N LEU A 391 -24.41 15.42 -6.21
CA LEU A 391 -25.28 16.41 -6.86
C LEU A 391 -24.46 17.57 -7.45
N GLN A 392 -23.51 18.13 -6.67
CA GLN A 392 -22.64 19.21 -7.15
C GLN A 392 -21.75 18.76 -8.31
N TYR A 393 -21.20 17.55 -8.24
CA TYR A 393 -20.43 16.94 -9.32
C TYR A 393 -21.28 16.84 -10.62
N ARG A 394 -22.50 16.33 -10.54
CA ARG A 394 -23.42 16.22 -11.68
C ARG A 394 -23.81 17.59 -12.25
N ARG A 395 -24.03 18.59 -11.38
CA ARG A 395 -24.34 19.96 -11.81
C ARG A 395 -23.18 20.60 -12.55
N ARG A 396 -21.96 20.44 -12.08
CA ARG A 396 -20.75 20.93 -12.77
C ARG A 396 -20.51 20.20 -14.09
N ALA A 397 -20.87 18.93 -14.18
CA ALA A 397 -20.88 18.14 -15.42
C ALA A 397 -22.09 18.48 -16.34
N GLN A 398 -22.83 19.57 -16.08
CA GLN A 398 -23.94 20.06 -16.88
C GLN A 398 -25.13 19.08 -17.00
N ASP A 399 -25.36 18.25 -15.98
CA ASP A 399 -26.51 17.36 -15.92
C ASP A 399 -27.78 18.18 -15.65
N ASN A 400 -28.70 18.20 -16.60
CA ASN A 400 -29.90 19.02 -16.57
C ASN A 400 -31.11 18.31 -15.93
N ARG A 401 -30.98 17.09 -15.42
CA ARG A 401 -32.04 16.40 -14.69
C ARG A 401 -32.41 17.13 -13.41
N THR A 402 -33.56 16.83 -12.82
CA THR A 402 -33.93 17.42 -11.53
C THR A 402 -33.02 16.93 -10.41
N ASP A 403 -32.85 17.71 -9.35
CA ASP A 403 -32.04 17.30 -8.18
C ASP A 403 -32.55 15.99 -7.60
N GLN A 404 -33.87 15.79 -7.56
CA GLN A 404 -34.47 14.54 -7.07
C GLN A 404 -34.05 13.31 -7.89
N GLN A 405 -34.00 13.43 -9.22
CA GLN A 405 -33.57 12.35 -10.11
C GLN A 405 -32.09 12.02 -9.92
N ILE A 406 -31.25 13.03 -9.77
CA ILE A 406 -29.80 12.84 -9.55
C ILE A 406 -29.57 12.21 -8.17
N ILE A 407 -30.23 12.67 -7.13
CA ILE A 407 -30.14 12.11 -5.77
C ILE A 407 -30.62 10.65 -5.75
N GLN A 408 -31.72 10.33 -6.43
CA GLN A 408 -32.21 8.96 -6.51
C GLN A 408 -31.22 8.02 -7.20
N GLU A 409 -30.60 8.45 -8.30
CA GLU A 409 -29.50 7.72 -8.95
C GLU A 409 -28.33 7.54 -7.98
N GLY A 410 -27.91 8.61 -7.29
CA GLY A 410 -26.82 8.58 -6.31
C GLY A 410 -27.08 7.57 -5.18
N GLN A 411 -28.30 7.52 -4.65
CA GLN A 411 -28.69 6.52 -3.64
C GLN A 411 -28.56 5.08 -4.15
N GLN A 412 -28.96 4.83 -5.40
CA GLN A 412 -28.81 3.51 -6.01
C GLN A 412 -27.35 3.12 -6.20
N LEU A 413 -26.51 4.05 -6.65
CA LEU A 413 -25.07 3.85 -6.80
C LEU A 413 -24.39 3.56 -5.44
N MET A 414 -24.70 4.34 -4.39
CA MET A 414 -24.18 4.09 -3.04
C MET A 414 -24.55 2.69 -2.53
N GLN A 415 -25.78 2.23 -2.79
CA GLN A 415 -26.18 0.86 -2.42
C GLN A 415 -25.36 -0.20 -3.18
N GLN A 416 -25.06 0.05 -4.46
CA GLN A 416 -24.21 -0.87 -5.25
C GLN A 416 -22.76 -0.88 -4.74
N VAL A 417 -22.21 0.28 -4.39
CA VAL A 417 -20.88 0.44 -3.77
C VAL A 417 -20.83 -0.36 -2.45
N GLY A 418 -21.83 -0.21 -1.59
CA GLY A 418 -21.93 -0.98 -0.35
C GLY A 418 -22.01 -2.50 -0.56
N LYS A 419 -22.71 -2.95 -1.62
CA LYS A 419 -22.78 -4.39 -1.99
C LYS A 419 -21.42 -4.95 -2.43
N ARG A 420 -20.52 -4.10 -2.94
CA ARG A 420 -19.15 -4.46 -3.30
C ARG A 420 -18.16 -4.36 -2.12
N GLY A 421 -18.66 -4.17 -0.88
CA GLY A 421 -17.85 -4.14 0.35
C GLY A 421 -17.15 -2.81 0.61
N VAL A 422 -17.53 -1.73 -0.08
CA VAL A 422 -17.04 -0.39 0.17
C VAL A 422 -18.08 0.38 0.99
N PHE A 423 -17.82 0.55 2.28
CA PHE A 423 -18.74 1.22 3.20
C PHE A 423 -18.43 2.70 3.30
N LEU A 424 -19.42 3.52 2.95
CA LEU A 424 -19.32 4.97 2.99
C LEU A 424 -19.95 5.52 4.28
N SER A 425 -19.29 6.46 4.91
CA SER A 425 -19.90 7.20 6.02
C SER A 425 -20.84 8.29 5.46
N SER A 426 -22.12 8.21 5.81
CA SER A 426 -23.12 9.21 5.42
C SER A 426 -23.79 9.79 6.65
N GLY A 427 -23.60 11.08 6.88
CA GLY A 427 -24.00 11.75 8.12
C GLY A 427 -23.08 11.36 9.30
N TYR A 428 -23.43 11.88 10.46
CA TYR A 428 -22.71 11.63 11.72
C TYR A 428 -23.71 11.55 12.88
N ASP A 429 -23.28 11.02 14.03
CA ASP A 429 -24.14 10.91 15.22
C ASP A 429 -24.25 12.27 15.92
N GLN A 430 -23.74 12.43 17.12
CA GLN A 430 -23.86 13.67 17.89
C GLN A 430 -22.81 14.71 17.48
N LYS A 431 -21.62 14.27 17.08
CA LYS A 431 -20.51 15.14 16.69
C LYS A 431 -20.05 14.86 15.27
N PRO A 432 -19.56 15.86 14.54
CA PRO A 432 -19.15 15.73 13.15
C PRO A 432 -18.12 14.64 12.84
N TYR A 433 -17.45 14.15 13.87
CA TYR A 433 -16.43 13.10 13.77
C TYR A 433 -16.87 11.75 14.34
N GLU A 434 -18.15 11.56 14.65
CA GLU A 434 -18.70 10.29 15.12
C GLU A 434 -19.44 9.60 13.99
N LEU A 435 -19.09 8.33 13.71
CA LEU A 435 -19.86 7.52 12.76
C LEU A 435 -21.29 7.30 13.27
N GLN A 436 -22.23 7.16 12.35
CA GLN A 436 -23.57 6.66 12.68
C GLN A 436 -23.45 5.31 13.42
N PRO A 437 -24.21 5.08 14.50
CA PRO A 437 -24.04 3.91 15.36
C PRO A 437 -24.16 2.57 14.62
N GLU A 438 -25.07 2.48 13.66
CA GLU A 438 -25.29 1.28 12.85
C GLU A 438 -24.04 0.97 12.00
N LEU A 439 -23.47 1.97 11.36
CA LEU A 439 -22.26 1.83 10.56
C LEU A 439 -21.06 1.51 11.45
N ALA A 440 -20.91 2.17 12.58
CA ALA A 440 -19.83 1.91 13.53
C ALA A 440 -19.85 0.45 14.03
N SER A 441 -21.04 -0.06 14.39
CA SER A 441 -21.23 -1.45 14.79
C SER A 441 -20.92 -2.42 13.65
N GLN A 442 -21.36 -2.12 12.43
CA GLN A 442 -21.08 -2.95 11.27
C GLN A 442 -19.58 -3.04 10.98
N ILE A 443 -18.86 -1.92 10.99
CA ILE A 443 -17.41 -1.88 10.73
C ILE A 443 -16.64 -2.61 11.83
N GLN A 444 -17.03 -2.46 13.10
CA GLN A 444 -16.43 -3.21 14.20
C GLN A 444 -16.58 -4.72 13.98
N HIS A 445 -17.79 -5.18 13.63
CA HIS A 445 -18.06 -6.60 13.36
C HIS A 445 -17.23 -7.12 12.19
N ILE A 446 -17.14 -6.37 11.09
CA ILE A 446 -16.32 -6.74 9.92
C ILE A 446 -14.85 -6.86 10.28
N TYR A 447 -14.32 -5.95 11.08
CA TYR A 447 -12.93 -5.99 11.53
C TYR A 447 -12.66 -7.19 12.45
N ASP A 448 -13.57 -7.46 13.39
CA ASP A 448 -13.47 -8.61 14.30
C ASP A 448 -13.54 -9.94 13.54
N ASP A 449 -14.43 -10.06 12.54
CA ASP A 449 -14.52 -11.23 11.66
C ASP A 449 -13.23 -11.42 10.84
N ALA A 450 -12.68 -10.33 10.30
CA ALA A 450 -11.42 -10.38 9.58
C ALA A 450 -10.24 -10.82 10.48
N LYS A 451 -10.18 -10.35 11.72
CA LYS A 451 -9.17 -10.81 12.71
C LYS A 451 -9.37 -12.30 13.04
N ALA A 452 -10.59 -12.75 13.24
CA ALA A 452 -10.88 -14.14 13.49
C ALA A 452 -10.52 -15.04 12.29
N SER A 453 -10.80 -14.57 11.07
CA SER A 453 -10.51 -15.29 9.82
C SER A 453 -9.01 -15.54 9.62
N LEU A 454 -8.16 -14.67 10.15
CA LEU A 454 -6.70 -14.83 10.10
C LEU A 454 -6.25 -16.14 10.79
N TRP A 455 -6.97 -16.60 11.81
CA TRP A 455 -6.64 -17.78 12.61
C TRP A 455 -7.29 -19.07 12.08
N ALA A 456 -8.15 -18.99 11.06
CA ALA A 456 -8.78 -20.15 10.46
C ALA A 456 -7.79 -21.03 9.69
N GLU A 457 -8.02 -22.36 9.74
CA GLU A 457 -7.24 -23.37 9.03
C GLU A 457 -8.11 -24.09 7.99
N LEU A 458 -7.50 -24.71 6.98
CA LEU A 458 -8.21 -25.56 6.03
C LEU A 458 -8.77 -26.79 6.76
N SER A 459 -10.08 -27.03 6.63
CA SER A 459 -10.73 -28.18 7.24
C SER A 459 -10.39 -29.49 6.53
N ASP A 460 -10.38 -30.60 7.28
CA ASP A 460 -10.12 -31.92 6.71
C ASP A 460 -11.18 -32.31 5.65
N GLU A 461 -12.44 -31.89 5.82
CA GLU A 461 -13.50 -32.09 4.84
C GLU A 461 -13.19 -31.37 3.51
N PHE A 462 -12.75 -30.10 3.58
CA PHE A 462 -12.33 -29.35 2.40
C PHE A 462 -11.13 -29.99 1.71
N LEU A 463 -10.11 -30.39 2.48
CA LEU A 463 -8.90 -31.04 1.96
C LEU A 463 -9.22 -32.36 1.24
N ALA A 464 -10.13 -33.16 1.78
CA ALA A 464 -10.61 -34.40 1.15
C ALA A 464 -11.37 -34.17 -0.17
N GLY A 465 -11.94 -32.97 -0.35
CA GLY A 465 -12.65 -32.57 -1.57
C GLY A 465 -11.75 -32.12 -2.73
N ILE A 466 -10.44 -31.92 -2.51
CA ILE A 466 -9.52 -31.49 -3.58
C ILE A 466 -9.08 -32.70 -4.42
N PRO A 467 -9.40 -32.75 -5.73
CA PRO A 467 -9.04 -33.89 -6.58
C PRO A 467 -7.54 -34.09 -6.71
N GLN A 468 -7.08 -35.33 -6.59
CA GLN A 468 -5.66 -35.71 -6.76
C GLN A 468 -4.70 -34.85 -5.93
N ALA A 469 -5.09 -34.51 -4.69
CA ALA A 469 -4.30 -33.69 -3.80
C ALA A 469 -3.02 -34.41 -3.34
N VAL A 470 -1.89 -33.70 -3.42
CA VAL A 470 -0.62 -34.08 -2.79
C VAL A 470 -0.36 -33.12 -1.65
N PHE A 471 -0.40 -33.64 -0.41
CA PHE A 471 -0.27 -32.80 0.78
C PHE A 471 1.17 -32.63 1.19
N VAL A 472 1.58 -31.38 1.36
CA VAL A 472 2.88 -30.98 1.88
C VAL A 472 2.69 -29.90 2.95
N SER A 473 3.72 -29.68 3.76
CA SER A 473 3.68 -28.68 4.83
C SER A 473 4.93 -27.83 4.82
N SER A 474 4.78 -26.59 5.19
CA SER A 474 5.91 -25.72 5.46
C SER A 474 6.61 -26.12 6.78
N ARG A 475 7.64 -25.38 7.17
CA ARG A 475 8.29 -25.53 8.49
C ARG A 475 7.46 -24.98 9.64
N SER A 476 6.35 -24.29 9.36
CA SER A 476 5.45 -23.83 10.40
C SER A 476 4.81 -25.02 11.13
N THR A 477 4.87 -24.99 12.45
CA THR A 477 4.38 -26.08 13.30
C THR A 477 2.92 -25.90 13.74
N SER A 478 2.38 -24.69 13.59
CA SER A 478 1.01 -24.33 13.93
C SER A 478 0.58 -23.08 13.18
N ARG A 479 -0.73 -22.77 13.19
CA ARG A 479 -1.26 -21.52 12.64
C ARG A 479 -0.64 -20.30 13.31
N GLU A 480 -0.46 -20.32 14.62
CA GLU A 480 0.21 -19.25 15.36
C GLU A 480 1.66 -19.08 14.90
N ASN A 481 2.41 -20.17 14.77
CA ASN A 481 3.79 -20.12 14.28
C ASN A 481 3.86 -19.54 12.87
N TYR A 482 2.92 -19.93 12.00
CA TYR A 482 2.79 -19.41 10.63
C TYR A 482 2.53 -17.90 10.59
N ILE A 483 1.61 -17.42 11.44
CA ILE A 483 1.25 -15.99 11.48
C ILE A 483 2.38 -15.15 12.07
N LEU A 484 2.96 -15.58 13.20
CA LEU A 484 3.91 -14.78 13.97
C LEU A 484 5.38 -14.96 13.56
N ARG A 485 5.69 -15.95 12.70
CA ARG A 485 7.02 -16.21 12.16
C ARG A 485 6.96 -16.49 10.66
N PRO A 486 6.78 -15.46 9.83
CA PRO A 486 6.55 -15.58 8.39
C PRO A 486 7.56 -16.48 7.67
N ALA A 487 8.85 -16.37 8.00
CA ALA A 487 9.90 -17.17 7.39
C ALA A 487 9.69 -18.71 7.55
N SER A 488 8.97 -19.15 8.59
CA SER A 488 8.66 -20.57 8.77
C SER A 488 7.68 -21.09 7.70
N GLY A 489 6.81 -20.23 7.17
CA GLY A 489 5.86 -20.56 6.12
C GLY A 489 6.42 -20.48 4.69
N GLU A 490 7.63 -19.97 4.53
CA GLU A 490 8.28 -19.81 3.22
C GLU A 490 9.04 -21.05 2.77
N GLN A 491 9.39 -21.92 3.70
CA GLN A 491 10.18 -23.13 3.45
C GLN A 491 9.38 -24.38 3.79
N LEU A 492 9.54 -25.41 2.98
CA LEU A 492 8.95 -26.73 3.23
C LEU A 492 9.77 -27.52 4.26
N ASN A 493 9.10 -28.39 5.00
CA ASN A 493 9.77 -29.34 5.88
C ASN A 493 10.38 -30.51 5.09
N ASP A 494 11.27 -31.29 5.74
CA ASP A 494 12.04 -32.34 5.09
C ASP A 494 11.17 -33.48 4.53
N VAL A 495 10.05 -33.80 5.17
CA VAL A 495 9.11 -34.83 4.71
C VAL A 495 8.47 -34.38 3.38
N SER A 496 8.07 -33.13 3.31
CA SER A 496 7.50 -32.52 2.08
C SER A 496 8.52 -32.48 0.94
N LEU A 497 9.78 -32.20 1.22
CA LEU A 497 10.83 -32.22 0.20
C LEU A 497 11.06 -33.64 -0.36
N GLN A 498 10.96 -34.68 0.48
CA GLN A 498 11.03 -36.08 0.02
C GLN A 498 9.84 -36.43 -0.87
N GLU A 499 8.63 -35.99 -0.50
CA GLU A 499 7.42 -36.24 -1.29
C GLU A 499 7.50 -35.55 -2.67
N LEU A 500 7.96 -34.32 -2.73
CA LEU A 500 8.18 -33.61 -4.01
C LEU A 500 9.26 -34.30 -4.86
N THR A 501 10.27 -34.90 -4.24
CA THR A 501 11.30 -35.67 -4.98
C THR A 501 10.69 -36.90 -5.64
N ARG A 502 9.77 -37.61 -4.94
CA ARG A 502 9.02 -38.75 -5.53
C ARG A 502 8.12 -38.29 -6.67
N LEU A 503 7.40 -37.19 -6.46
CA LEU A 503 6.51 -36.61 -7.45
C LEU A 503 7.27 -36.22 -8.71
N ARG A 504 8.43 -35.59 -8.59
CA ARG A 504 9.33 -35.27 -9.71
C ARG A 504 9.72 -36.52 -10.50
N GLN A 505 10.05 -37.62 -9.83
CA GLN A 505 10.41 -38.89 -10.50
C GLN A 505 9.21 -39.48 -11.25
N GLN A 506 8.01 -39.40 -10.66
CA GLN A 506 6.77 -39.83 -11.32
C GLN A 506 6.41 -38.97 -12.54
N TYR A 507 6.69 -37.69 -12.49
CA TYR A 507 6.41 -36.76 -13.58
C TYR A 507 7.30 -37.00 -14.81
N ASP A 508 8.50 -37.50 -14.63
CA ASP A 508 9.45 -37.81 -15.71
C ASP A 508 9.54 -36.67 -16.75
N SER A 509 9.60 -35.42 -16.27
CA SER A 509 9.68 -34.19 -17.08
C SER A 509 8.47 -33.93 -18.00
N ARG A 510 7.36 -34.64 -17.83
CA ARG A 510 6.20 -34.56 -18.74
C ARG A 510 5.39 -33.28 -18.63
N TYR A 511 5.43 -32.59 -17.49
CA TYR A 511 4.58 -31.46 -17.21
C TYR A 511 5.34 -30.13 -17.22
N ASP A 512 4.65 -29.08 -17.67
CA ASP A 512 5.19 -27.72 -17.77
C ASP A 512 4.64 -26.79 -16.67
N VAL A 513 3.43 -27.09 -16.18
CA VAL A 513 2.70 -26.27 -15.22
C VAL A 513 2.25 -27.12 -14.04
N GLN A 514 2.52 -26.62 -12.83
CA GLN A 514 2.03 -27.20 -11.57
C GLN A 514 1.14 -26.19 -10.85
N ILE A 515 -0.04 -26.65 -10.42
CA ILE A 515 -0.94 -25.88 -9.57
C ILE A 515 -0.66 -26.22 -8.10
N VAL A 516 -0.50 -25.19 -7.29
CA VAL A 516 -0.28 -25.24 -5.84
C VAL A 516 -1.42 -24.48 -5.16
N VAL A 517 -1.93 -24.98 -4.06
CA VAL A 517 -2.93 -24.33 -3.21
C VAL A 517 -2.38 -24.24 -1.80
N SER A 518 -2.50 -23.09 -1.14
CA SER A 518 -2.15 -22.97 0.28
C SER A 518 -3.12 -22.05 1.03
N ASP A 519 -3.28 -22.32 2.32
CA ASP A 519 -4.18 -21.60 3.21
C ASP A 519 -3.90 -20.08 3.27
N GLY A 520 -2.65 -19.66 3.11
CA GLY A 520 -2.32 -18.25 3.16
C GLY A 520 -2.76 -17.58 4.47
N LEU A 521 -3.14 -16.32 4.40
CA LEU A 521 -3.63 -15.55 5.54
C LEU A 521 -5.15 -15.68 5.76
N ASN A 522 -5.88 -16.30 4.81
CA ASN A 522 -7.32 -16.47 4.88
C ASN A 522 -7.76 -17.82 4.29
N ALA A 523 -7.67 -18.87 5.09
CA ALA A 523 -8.12 -20.20 4.68
C ALA A 523 -9.62 -20.23 4.30
N LEU A 524 -10.45 -19.39 4.93
CA LEU A 524 -11.89 -19.31 4.65
C LEU A 524 -12.20 -18.89 3.21
N ALA A 525 -11.31 -18.12 2.58
CA ALA A 525 -11.47 -17.72 1.18
C ALA A 525 -11.45 -18.90 0.21
N LEU A 526 -10.64 -19.91 0.50
CA LEU A 526 -10.57 -21.14 -0.29
C LEU A 526 -11.73 -22.09 0.00
N MET A 527 -12.21 -22.10 1.25
CA MET A 527 -13.31 -22.95 1.72
C MET A 527 -14.70 -22.37 1.41
N GLU A 528 -14.78 -21.15 0.87
CA GLU A 528 -16.05 -20.60 0.41
C GLU A 528 -16.68 -21.53 -0.64
N PRO A 529 -17.97 -21.97 -0.49
CA PRO A 529 -18.57 -22.97 -1.36
C PRO A 529 -18.33 -22.71 -2.85
N ASP A 530 -17.85 -23.72 -3.57
CA ASP A 530 -17.55 -23.73 -5.01
C ASP A 530 -16.56 -22.64 -5.52
N GLN A 531 -16.00 -21.79 -4.63
CA GLN A 531 -15.17 -20.66 -5.08
C GLN A 531 -13.86 -21.14 -5.69
N LEU A 532 -13.14 -22.04 -5.02
CA LEU A 532 -11.88 -22.59 -5.52
C LEU A 532 -12.08 -23.41 -6.79
N ASN A 533 -13.07 -24.29 -6.83
CA ASN A 533 -13.33 -25.14 -7.99
C ASN A 533 -13.75 -24.32 -9.23
N ALA A 534 -14.58 -23.28 -9.02
CA ALA A 534 -14.94 -22.34 -10.09
C ALA A 534 -13.74 -21.59 -10.71
N PHE A 535 -12.60 -21.57 -10.01
CA PHE A 535 -11.32 -21.05 -10.54
C PHE A 535 -10.47 -22.16 -11.16
N LEU A 536 -10.26 -23.28 -10.45
CA LEU A 536 -9.30 -24.32 -10.84
C LEU A 536 -9.73 -25.08 -12.10
N GLU A 537 -11.01 -25.37 -12.26
CA GLU A 537 -11.51 -26.11 -13.43
C GLU A 537 -11.33 -25.32 -14.75
N PRO A 538 -11.80 -24.05 -14.86
CA PRO A 538 -11.55 -23.25 -16.06
C PRO A 538 -10.05 -22.99 -16.29
N LEU A 539 -9.28 -22.78 -15.23
CA LEU A 539 -7.83 -22.55 -15.33
C LEU A 539 -7.13 -23.75 -15.99
N ARG A 540 -7.40 -24.97 -15.51
CA ARG A 540 -6.80 -26.20 -16.07
C ARG A 540 -7.19 -26.39 -17.53
N GLN A 541 -8.46 -26.22 -17.84
CA GLN A 541 -8.96 -26.38 -19.22
C GLN A 541 -8.30 -25.39 -20.16
N GLN A 542 -8.29 -24.10 -19.82
CA GLN A 542 -7.73 -23.06 -20.67
C GLN A 542 -6.21 -23.23 -20.88
N LEU A 543 -5.46 -23.61 -19.84
CA LEU A 543 -4.04 -23.90 -19.95
C LEU A 543 -3.79 -25.07 -20.93
N GLN A 544 -4.59 -26.12 -20.85
CA GLN A 544 -4.50 -27.26 -21.77
C GLN A 544 -4.86 -26.87 -23.21
N ASP A 545 -5.89 -26.05 -23.37
CA ASP A 545 -6.31 -25.53 -24.68
C ASP A 545 -5.21 -24.68 -25.36
N GLN A 546 -4.39 -23.99 -24.53
CA GLN A 546 -3.19 -23.26 -25.00
C GLN A 546 -1.97 -24.18 -25.25
N GLY A 547 -2.10 -25.47 -25.01
CA GLY A 547 -1.06 -26.46 -25.27
C GLY A 547 -0.08 -26.69 -24.11
N HIS A 548 -0.35 -26.13 -22.90
CA HIS A 548 0.46 -26.41 -21.72
C HIS A 548 0.16 -27.79 -21.14
N ARG A 549 1.19 -28.50 -20.73
CA ARG A 549 1.08 -29.81 -20.08
C ARG A 549 0.96 -29.60 -18.58
N VAL A 550 -0.30 -29.47 -18.11
CA VAL A 550 -0.62 -29.25 -16.69
C VAL A 550 -0.55 -30.56 -15.92
N ALA A 551 0.17 -30.58 -14.80
CA ALA A 551 0.19 -31.73 -13.89
C ALA A 551 -1.21 -32.03 -13.37
N PRO A 552 -1.63 -33.31 -13.30
CA PRO A 552 -2.97 -33.66 -12.85
C PRO A 552 -3.17 -33.42 -11.35
N GLU A 553 -2.11 -33.58 -10.56
CA GLU A 553 -2.14 -33.37 -9.13
C GLU A 553 -2.24 -31.89 -8.76
N THR A 554 -2.93 -31.60 -7.67
CA THR A 554 -2.89 -30.30 -6.98
C THR A 554 -2.04 -30.45 -5.72
N ILE A 555 -0.93 -29.70 -5.63
CA ILE A 555 -0.13 -29.70 -4.41
C ILE A 555 -0.79 -28.75 -3.40
N VAL A 556 -1.13 -29.28 -2.23
CA VAL A 556 -1.73 -28.51 -1.14
C VAL A 556 -0.70 -28.28 -0.05
N VAL A 557 -0.37 -27.04 0.21
CA VAL A 557 0.65 -26.66 1.22
C VAL A 557 -0.06 -26.17 2.47
N ARG A 558 0.05 -26.92 3.57
CA ARG A 558 -0.39 -26.44 4.88
C ARG A 558 0.59 -25.37 5.39
N TYR A 559 0.07 -24.24 5.79
CA TYR A 559 0.82 -23.05 6.25
C TYR A 559 1.83 -22.55 5.21
N GLY A 560 1.44 -22.52 3.92
CA GLY A 560 2.29 -22.06 2.83
C GLY A 560 2.20 -20.55 2.61
N ARG A 561 3.36 -19.89 2.47
CA ARG A 561 3.50 -18.53 1.92
C ARG A 561 3.93 -18.61 0.45
N VAL A 562 3.89 -17.50 -0.26
CA VAL A 562 4.21 -17.43 -1.70
C VAL A 562 5.55 -18.10 -2.02
N ARG A 563 6.60 -17.86 -1.20
CA ARG A 563 7.94 -18.44 -1.41
C ARG A 563 7.99 -19.98 -1.27
N ALA A 564 7.06 -20.60 -0.56
CA ALA A 564 6.94 -22.07 -0.58
C ALA A 564 6.65 -22.60 -1.99
N GLY A 565 5.88 -21.85 -2.79
CA GLY A 565 5.66 -22.14 -4.21
C GLY A 565 6.95 -22.09 -5.04
N TYR A 566 7.86 -21.17 -4.74
CA TYR A 566 9.17 -21.11 -5.42
C TYR A 566 10.01 -22.33 -5.09
N GLN A 567 10.03 -22.78 -3.84
CA GLN A 567 10.73 -24.00 -3.45
C GLN A 567 10.13 -25.25 -4.12
N ILE A 568 8.81 -25.32 -4.25
CA ILE A 568 8.14 -26.40 -5.02
C ILE A 568 8.60 -26.36 -6.48
N GLY A 569 8.64 -25.20 -7.11
CA GLY A 569 9.11 -25.05 -8.48
C GLY A 569 10.57 -25.48 -8.65
N GLN A 570 11.43 -25.13 -7.70
CA GLN A 570 12.82 -25.58 -7.66
C GLN A 570 12.90 -27.11 -7.59
N MET A 571 12.13 -27.74 -6.72
CA MET A 571 12.13 -29.18 -6.54
C MET A 571 11.61 -29.91 -7.77
N LEU A 572 10.56 -29.46 -8.41
CA LEU A 572 9.91 -30.13 -9.53
C LEU A 572 10.60 -29.84 -10.88
N PHE A 573 11.03 -28.61 -11.09
CA PHE A 573 11.42 -28.12 -12.39
C PHE A 573 12.91 -27.77 -12.55
N GLY A 574 13.65 -27.69 -11.44
CA GLY A 574 15.07 -27.34 -11.47
C GLY A 574 15.87 -28.19 -12.45
N GLY A 575 16.57 -27.55 -13.40
CA GLY A 575 17.41 -28.21 -14.41
C GLY A 575 16.65 -28.77 -15.61
N LEU A 576 15.33 -28.69 -15.67
CA LEU A 576 14.56 -29.13 -16.86
C LEU A 576 14.71 -28.11 -18.00
N PRO A 577 14.65 -28.55 -19.26
CA PRO A 577 14.72 -27.65 -20.41
C PRO A 577 13.43 -26.82 -20.57
N GLY A 578 13.58 -25.60 -21.07
CA GLY A 578 12.50 -24.69 -21.38
C GLY A 578 11.83 -24.06 -20.15
N ARG A 579 10.78 -23.27 -20.38
CA ARG A 579 10.03 -22.60 -19.33
C ARG A 579 9.15 -23.58 -18.57
N ARG A 580 8.97 -23.32 -17.28
CA ARG A 580 8.12 -24.09 -16.37
C ARG A 580 7.43 -23.13 -15.41
N ALA A 581 6.17 -23.40 -15.11
CA ALA A 581 5.36 -22.52 -14.29
C ALA A 581 4.81 -23.18 -13.03
N ILE A 582 4.86 -22.44 -11.93
CA ILE A 582 4.06 -22.66 -10.74
C ILE A 582 2.91 -21.67 -10.74
N ILE A 583 1.70 -22.14 -10.54
CA ILE A 583 0.52 -21.30 -10.26
C ILE A 583 0.12 -21.59 -8.82
N HIS A 584 0.43 -20.66 -7.93
CA HIS A 584 0.20 -20.78 -6.49
C HIS A 584 -1.04 -20.00 -6.08
N VAL A 585 -2.13 -20.72 -5.83
CA VAL A 585 -3.39 -20.18 -5.31
C VAL A 585 -3.30 -20.08 -3.80
N ILE A 586 -3.50 -18.89 -3.26
CA ILE A 586 -3.28 -18.61 -1.83
C ILE A 586 -4.39 -17.72 -1.27
N GLY A 587 -4.89 -18.05 -0.07
CA GLY A 587 -5.83 -17.20 0.65
C GLY A 587 -5.21 -15.85 1.00
N GLU A 588 -5.81 -14.78 0.53
CA GLU A 588 -5.34 -13.41 0.77
C GLU A 588 -5.75 -12.88 2.15
N ARG A 589 -5.27 -11.69 2.50
CA ARG A 589 -5.68 -11.01 3.72
C ARG A 589 -7.20 -10.84 3.73
N PRO A 590 -7.88 -11.09 4.87
CA PRO A 590 -9.29 -10.80 5.00
C PRO A 590 -9.55 -9.30 4.76
N GLY A 591 -10.43 -9.00 3.81
CA GLY A 591 -10.90 -7.65 3.53
C GLY A 591 -12.27 -7.36 4.14
N THR A 592 -12.93 -6.31 3.68
CA THR A 592 -14.24 -5.89 4.20
C THR A 592 -15.39 -6.74 3.63
N GLY A 593 -15.62 -7.91 4.21
CA GLY A 593 -16.69 -8.81 3.79
C GLY A 593 -16.41 -9.64 2.55
N HIS A 594 -15.21 -9.49 1.96
CA HIS A 594 -14.75 -10.31 0.85
C HIS A 594 -13.77 -11.37 1.35
N ARG A 595 -14.09 -12.63 1.09
CA ARG A 595 -13.20 -13.76 1.28
C ARG A 595 -12.45 -14.01 -0.01
N THR A 596 -11.38 -13.24 -0.26
CA THR A 596 -10.62 -13.30 -1.50
C THR A 596 -9.40 -14.19 -1.39
N PHE A 597 -9.04 -14.82 -2.51
CA PHE A 597 -7.75 -15.46 -2.70
C PHE A 597 -7.05 -14.86 -3.92
N SER A 598 -5.78 -15.17 -4.09
CA SER A 598 -4.98 -14.73 -5.22
C SER A 598 -4.30 -15.91 -5.91
N ALA A 599 -3.97 -15.74 -7.18
CA ALA A 599 -3.12 -16.65 -7.93
C ALA A 599 -1.79 -15.94 -8.24
N TYR A 600 -0.71 -16.44 -7.66
CA TYR A 600 0.66 -16.04 -7.97
C TYR A 600 1.24 -17.00 -8.99
N PHE A 601 1.72 -16.53 -10.11
CA PHE A 601 2.28 -17.40 -11.14
C PHE A 601 3.67 -16.95 -11.57
N THR A 602 4.58 -17.92 -11.53
CA THR A 602 6.02 -17.75 -11.71
C THR A 602 6.46 -18.66 -12.83
N CYS A 603 7.11 -18.12 -13.88
CA CYS A 603 7.38 -18.83 -15.12
C CYS A 603 8.80 -18.59 -15.67
N PRO A 604 9.88 -18.84 -14.90
CA PRO A 604 11.23 -18.76 -15.41
C PRO A 604 11.60 -20.01 -16.22
N GLU A 605 12.76 -19.99 -16.87
CA GLU A 605 13.36 -21.18 -17.44
C GLU A 605 13.82 -22.17 -16.34
N GLY A 606 13.80 -23.46 -16.65
CA GLY A 606 14.18 -24.50 -15.68
C GLY A 606 15.59 -24.39 -15.13
N LYS A 607 16.53 -23.79 -15.88
CA LYS A 607 17.87 -23.46 -15.38
C LYS A 607 17.86 -22.42 -14.23
N VAL A 608 16.92 -21.47 -14.28
CA VAL A 608 16.72 -20.45 -13.23
C VAL A 608 16.12 -21.10 -11.98
N TRP A 609 15.16 -22.03 -12.18
CA TRP A 609 14.63 -22.83 -11.08
C TRP A 609 15.69 -23.62 -10.31
N SER A 610 16.82 -23.98 -10.95
CA SER A 610 17.90 -24.74 -10.29
C SER A 610 18.65 -23.94 -9.22
N ASN A 611 18.61 -22.63 -9.29
CA ASN A 611 19.40 -21.76 -8.44
C ASN A 611 18.53 -21.23 -7.29
N SER A 612 18.79 -21.75 -6.08
CA SER A 612 18.11 -21.26 -4.88
C SER A 612 18.28 -19.74 -4.73
N GLY A 613 17.18 -19.04 -4.52
CA GLY A 613 17.18 -17.57 -4.34
C GLY A 613 17.23 -16.74 -5.62
N GLN A 614 17.26 -17.35 -6.80
CA GLN A 614 17.12 -16.60 -8.07
C GLN A 614 15.67 -16.40 -8.52
N VAL A 615 14.74 -17.16 -7.94
CA VAL A 615 13.31 -17.01 -8.20
C VAL A 615 12.68 -16.31 -7.01
N ASP A 616 12.20 -15.10 -7.21
CA ASP A 616 11.48 -14.31 -6.22
C ASP A 616 10.37 -13.50 -6.90
N HIS A 617 9.84 -12.51 -6.24
CA HIS A 617 8.69 -11.72 -6.68
C HIS A 617 8.91 -11.01 -8.02
N ASP A 618 10.15 -10.67 -8.38
CA ASP A 618 10.51 -10.10 -9.69
C ASP A 618 10.13 -11.02 -10.87
N GLN A 619 10.19 -12.37 -10.65
CA GLN A 619 9.81 -13.39 -11.64
C GLN A 619 8.33 -13.80 -11.57
N THR A 620 7.54 -13.13 -10.74
CA THR A 620 6.17 -13.51 -10.41
C THR A 620 5.18 -12.45 -10.87
N ARG A 621 4.01 -12.88 -11.33
CA ARG A 621 2.84 -12.01 -11.54
C ARG A 621 1.69 -12.52 -10.68
N VAL A 622 0.72 -11.65 -10.42
CA VAL A 622 -0.40 -11.96 -9.55
C VAL A 622 -1.71 -11.51 -10.17
N VAL A 623 -2.74 -12.32 -9.98
CA VAL A 623 -4.14 -11.93 -10.11
C VAL A 623 -4.74 -12.02 -8.72
N ALA A 624 -5.09 -10.89 -8.14
CA ALA A 624 -5.58 -10.75 -6.78
C ALA A 624 -7.09 -10.51 -6.72
N GLY A 625 -7.66 -10.54 -5.52
CA GLY A 625 -9.06 -10.18 -5.30
C GLY A 625 -10.06 -11.19 -5.86
N ILE A 626 -9.69 -12.46 -6.00
CA ILE A 626 -10.54 -13.49 -6.61
C ILE A 626 -11.60 -13.93 -5.59
N ALA A 627 -12.86 -13.64 -5.89
CA ALA A 627 -14.02 -14.07 -5.10
C ALA A 627 -15.29 -13.95 -5.94
N LYS A 628 -16.36 -14.65 -5.53
CA LYS A 628 -17.69 -14.49 -6.14
C LYS A 628 -18.23 -13.07 -6.03
N SER A 629 -17.86 -12.38 -4.96
CA SER A 629 -18.28 -10.99 -4.66
C SER A 629 -17.34 -9.92 -5.19
N ALA A 630 -16.21 -10.30 -5.81
CA ALA A 630 -15.20 -9.39 -6.34
C ALA A 630 -14.80 -9.79 -7.77
N LEU A 631 -13.53 -10.08 -8.06
CA LEU A 631 -13.13 -10.62 -9.36
C LEU A 631 -13.63 -12.07 -9.46
N SER A 632 -14.60 -12.33 -10.34
CA SER A 632 -15.20 -13.67 -10.44
C SER A 632 -14.14 -14.74 -10.79
N PRO A 633 -14.19 -15.93 -10.14
CA PRO A 633 -13.20 -16.96 -10.35
C PRO A 633 -12.98 -17.38 -11.83
N PRO A 634 -14.02 -17.55 -12.67
CA PRO A 634 -13.79 -17.87 -14.08
C PRO A 634 -13.06 -16.76 -14.84
N ARG A 635 -13.40 -15.50 -14.57
CA ARG A 635 -12.72 -14.35 -15.19
C ARG A 635 -11.26 -14.25 -14.73
N ALA A 636 -11.00 -14.49 -13.46
CA ALA A 636 -9.65 -14.54 -12.93
C ALA A 636 -8.81 -15.63 -13.60
N ALA A 637 -9.38 -16.80 -13.90
CA ALA A 637 -8.70 -17.87 -14.63
C ALA A 637 -8.29 -17.42 -16.05
N GLU A 638 -9.19 -16.72 -16.77
CA GLU A 638 -8.87 -16.12 -18.07
C GLU A 638 -7.69 -15.13 -17.98
N ASP A 639 -7.70 -14.26 -16.98
CA ASP A 639 -6.63 -13.28 -16.78
C ASP A 639 -5.29 -13.93 -16.44
N VAL A 640 -5.28 -14.96 -15.59
CA VAL A 640 -4.07 -15.75 -15.28
C VAL A 640 -3.49 -16.37 -16.55
N VAL A 641 -4.29 -17.03 -17.35
CA VAL A 641 -3.84 -17.68 -18.59
C VAL A 641 -3.29 -16.64 -19.56
N ARG A 642 -4.02 -15.55 -19.80
CA ARG A 642 -3.60 -14.47 -20.69
C ARG A 642 -2.26 -13.83 -20.29
N ILE A 643 -2.05 -13.61 -18.99
CA ILE A 643 -0.79 -13.02 -18.49
C ILE A 643 0.33 -14.05 -18.53
N LEU A 644 0.06 -15.29 -18.16
CA LEU A 644 1.03 -16.38 -18.22
C LEU A 644 1.55 -16.60 -19.64
N ASP A 645 0.67 -16.57 -20.64
CA ASP A 645 1.06 -16.69 -22.06
C ASP A 645 1.99 -15.56 -22.49
N LYS A 646 1.75 -14.33 -22.05
CA LYS A 646 2.68 -13.22 -22.29
C LYS A 646 4.05 -13.50 -21.66
N MET A 647 4.10 -13.96 -20.40
CA MET A 647 5.35 -14.31 -19.71
C MET A 647 6.07 -15.47 -20.40
N TRP A 648 5.30 -16.46 -20.87
CA TRP A 648 5.84 -17.64 -21.55
C TRP A 648 6.53 -17.28 -22.85
N ASN A 649 6.00 -16.32 -23.59
CA ASN A 649 6.47 -15.89 -24.92
C ASN A 649 7.48 -14.73 -24.86
N GLN A 650 7.77 -14.17 -23.70
CA GLN A 650 8.86 -13.19 -23.55
C GLN A 650 10.22 -13.84 -23.83
N LYS A 651 11.01 -13.25 -24.74
CA LYS A 651 12.35 -13.71 -25.15
C LYS A 651 13.41 -13.29 -24.14
#